data_68f576415672a650d58fdc514e777cbe
#
_entry.id   68f576415672a650d58fdc514e777cbe
#
_cell.length_a   1.000
_cell.length_b   1.000
_cell.length_c   1.000
_cell.angle_alpha   90.00
_cell.angle_beta   90.00
_cell.angle_gamma   90.00
#
_symmetry.space_group_name_H-M   'P 1'
#
loop_
_entity.id
_entity.type
_entity.pdbx_description
1 polymer ?
#
loop_
_entity_poly.entity_id
_entity_poly.type
_entity_poly.pdbx_seq_one_letter_code
_entity_poly.pdbx_strand_id
1 'polypeptide(L)'
;EGFFVTGISTRTADASIRYTLNGTKPTPEKGIIYDGPFLIASSTTVRAMAYKEGMVSTNVDAQSYFFTGDIINQSEMNPGITNSPTYRDELREALKKLPVVSLSFEQNTIFGRSGIYENSDDKGRGSEREIHFEYFDPANPDDSVHEPAGLRIHGGNSRQHPKKPLRIYFRDDYGDSRLEHDIFPDSPVKTFKSLLLRGGGHDAWTFDSRWREASFVRNQFLHQVQREMGQTSPHGRHVNVFLNGQYWGLYELQEFPHEHYNADHHGGDPEDWDIVKHGQEVEAGSRAAWDALIDLAESGINSSKDYAAIQEYLDLENFADAMIQRIWASDEDWLSPFFLNGRDISTFSDDKNWYVGRKSRNGTTKFFFYNWDAEMSMGIPFSDLQTFENDFSRINNARSPGIIYDALRRYPEFQLFFADRLRKHCFFGGALTLGPLRENWIDYTETVRSPVVAESARWGVQAWLEQDRFFPFTRDDEWLPAVNWVRDQFLPNRTREILNQFRQVNLYPNTEAPLILPFGVNSETPIEVSMNTGTNNSTIYFTKDGSDPRIAGLTSTTILIGENSNVRVIIPDALINNEIGFTWRSIKPPSNLNNWISGTNGVGYERSSRGTYLSFISTTVDEMWDTNASAYLRYEFEIPDLKTLQSLDSLVLQMRYDDGFAAYLNGTLVSWSNYGTSAWNSTSSSPTNDNEAVVFEGFDLTPQISQLQVGTNVLAIHGQNTSPRSSDFLIEAALTSSSSAPSKISPSALSYSGPIELNTSGVIKARTLTDSGQWSALTESYFSIASPADAGNLLVTEIHYHPADASTAGELTISTNKDDYEFLELLNTSGNEIDLSDYNFTRGLAF
;
A
#
# COMPACT_ATOMS: atom_id res chain seq x y z
N GLU A 1 39.63 6.77 -23.96
CA GLU A 1 38.90 6.30 -25.12
C GLU A 1 39.84 5.39 -25.92
N GLY A 2 39.47 4.12 -26.01
CA GLY A 2 40.21 3.07 -26.67
C GLY A 2 39.34 2.34 -27.68
N PHE A 3 39.62 1.10 -27.88
CA PHE A 3 38.81 0.17 -28.66
C PHE A 3 38.71 -1.14 -27.89
N PHE A 4 37.65 -1.91 -28.17
CA PHE A 4 37.53 -3.28 -27.70
C PHE A 4 37.95 -4.24 -28.83
N VAL A 5 38.66 -5.32 -28.46
CA VAL A 5 38.87 -6.45 -29.36
C VAL A 5 37.86 -7.51 -28.97
N THR A 6 36.89 -7.74 -29.84
CA THR A 6 35.77 -8.64 -29.58
C THR A 6 35.99 -9.96 -30.29
N GLY A 7 35.93 -11.05 -29.51
CA GLY A 7 35.95 -12.42 -30.02
C GLY A 7 34.60 -13.09 -29.79
N ILE A 8 34.12 -13.88 -30.76
CA ILE A 8 32.90 -14.67 -30.65
C ILE A 8 33.25 -16.13 -30.74
N SER A 9 32.73 -16.97 -29.88
CA SER A 9 33.00 -18.41 -29.89
C SER A 9 31.74 -19.25 -29.67
N THR A 10 31.80 -20.52 -30.07
CA THR A 10 30.75 -21.52 -29.80
C THR A 10 31.40 -22.82 -29.38
N ARG A 11 30.76 -23.58 -28.50
CA ARG A 11 31.20 -24.91 -28.08
C ARG A 11 30.96 -25.97 -29.15
N THR A 12 30.13 -25.73 -30.16
CA THR A 12 29.79 -26.66 -31.22
C THR A 12 30.89 -26.64 -32.28
N ALA A 13 31.65 -27.73 -32.39
CA ALA A 13 32.71 -27.86 -33.39
C ALA A 13 32.13 -27.68 -34.80
N ASP A 14 32.89 -26.99 -35.68
CA ASP A 14 32.54 -26.71 -37.08
C ASP A 14 31.21 -25.98 -37.30
N ALA A 15 30.69 -25.30 -36.28
CA ALA A 15 29.55 -24.39 -36.46
C ALA A 15 30.03 -23.06 -37.04
N SER A 16 29.22 -22.51 -37.94
CA SER A 16 29.40 -21.14 -38.44
C SER A 16 28.76 -20.16 -37.50
N ILE A 17 29.39 -19.00 -37.32
CA ILE A 17 28.82 -17.89 -36.51
C ILE A 17 28.49 -16.74 -37.47
N ARG A 18 27.32 -16.16 -37.30
CA ARG A 18 26.95 -14.85 -37.88
C ARG A 18 26.67 -13.85 -36.80
N TYR A 19 27.04 -12.60 -37.09
CA TYR A 19 26.77 -11.48 -36.19
C TYR A 19 26.31 -10.24 -36.96
N THR A 20 25.69 -9.31 -36.22
CA THR A 20 25.28 -7.98 -36.68
C THR A 20 25.78 -6.91 -35.69
N LEU A 21 25.96 -5.69 -36.19
CA LEU A 21 26.41 -4.51 -35.39
C LEU A 21 25.36 -3.38 -35.41
N ASN A 22 24.16 -3.63 -35.93
CA ASN A 22 23.12 -2.63 -36.15
C ASN A 22 21.80 -2.99 -35.44
N GLY A 23 21.87 -3.86 -34.43
CA GLY A 23 20.69 -4.28 -33.64
C GLY A 23 19.77 -5.27 -34.37
N THR A 24 19.96 -5.59 -35.65
CA THR A 24 19.11 -6.57 -36.32
C THR A 24 19.44 -8.01 -35.89
N LYS A 25 18.43 -8.90 -35.87
CA LYS A 25 18.60 -10.30 -35.53
C LYS A 25 19.43 -11.03 -36.63
N PRO A 26 20.58 -11.64 -36.30
CA PRO A 26 21.29 -12.50 -37.25
C PRO A 26 20.49 -13.77 -37.51
N THR A 27 20.60 -14.30 -38.75
CA THR A 27 20.07 -15.62 -39.15
C THR A 27 21.13 -16.38 -39.93
N PRO A 28 20.95 -17.68 -40.23
CA PRO A 28 21.91 -18.42 -41.09
C PRO A 28 22.18 -17.75 -42.46
N GLU A 29 21.21 -16.89 -42.93
CA GLU A 29 21.31 -16.20 -44.20
C GLU A 29 21.66 -14.71 -44.06
N LYS A 30 21.45 -14.12 -42.85
CA LYS A 30 21.58 -12.68 -42.60
C LYS A 30 22.62 -12.40 -41.52
N GLY A 31 23.49 -11.44 -41.78
CA GLY A 31 24.57 -11.02 -40.88
C GLY A 31 25.94 -11.24 -41.48
N ILE A 32 26.98 -10.74 -40.81
CA ILE A 32 28.39 -10.89 -41.17
C ILE A 32 28.83 -12.28 -40.71
N ILE A 33 29.56 -13.00 -41.55
CA ILE A 33 30.18 -14.28 -41.16
C ILE A 33 31.38 -13.92 -40.26
N TYR A 34 31.44 -14.58 -39.11
CA TYR A 34 32.57 -14.39 -38.21
C TYR A 34 33.75 -15.23 -38.66
N ASP A 35 34.88 -14.59 -38.90
CA ASP A 35 36.14 -15.21 -39.35
C ASP A 35 37.31 -14.94 -38.37
N GLY A 36 37.06 -14.24 -37.27
CA GLY A 36 38.05 -13.94 -36.26
C GLY A 36 37.78 -12.64 -35.48
N PRO A 37 38.54 -12.34 -34.41
CA PRO A 37 38.35 -11.17 -33.62
C PRO A 37 38.36 -9.86 -34.43
N PHE A 38 37.48 -8.94 -34.08
CA PHE A 38 37.35 -7.65 -34.74
C PHE A 38 37.34 -6.48 -33.71
N LEU A 39 37.57 -5.27 -34.23
CA LEU A 39 37.64 -4.07 -33.41
C LEU A 39 36.26 -3.38 -33.28
N ILE A 40 35.93 -2.96 -32.08
CA ILE A 40 34.82 -2.06 -31.81
C ILE A 40 35.40 -0.74 -31.28
N ALA A 41 35.20 0.33 -32.01
CA ALA A 41 35.72 1.67 -31.72
C ALA A 41 34.62 2.74 -31.56
N SER A 42 33.35 2.33 -31.57
CA SER A 42 32.17 3.18 -31.35
C SER A 42 31.08 2.38 -30.63
N SER A 43 30.15 3.08 -30.02
CA SER A 43 29.02 2.45 -29.31
C SER A 43 28.26 1.52 -30.24
N THR A 44 28.22 0.25 -29.86
CA THR A 44 27.76 -0.85 -30.72
C THR A 44 27.12 -1.95 -29.89
N THR A 45 26.01 -2.48 -30.34
CA THR A 45 25.45 -3.74 -29.83
C THR A 45 25.76 -4.86 -30.83
N VAL A 46 26.58 -5.80 -30.43
CA VAL A 46 26.89 -7.02 -31.19
C VAL A 46 25.81 -8.04 -30.91
N ARG A 47 25.13 -8.53 -31.94
CA ARG A 47 24.21 -9.67 -31.81
C ARG A 47 24.75 -10.83 -32.62
N ALA A 48 24.87 -12.02 -32.05
CA ALA A 48 25.50 -13.18 -32.67
C ALA A 48 24.67 -14.45 -32.51
N MET A 49 24.77 -15.33 -33.46
CA MET A 49 24.21 -16.69 -33.39
C MET A 49 25.15 -17.71 -34.08
N ALA A 50 25.10 -18.94 -33.62
CA ALA A 50 25.78 -20.05 -34.25
C ALA A 50 24.78 -20.98 -34.97
N TYR A 51 25.18 -21.52 -36.12
CA TYR A 51 24.38 -22.48 -36.88
C TYR A 51 25.26 -23.55 -37.52
N LYS A 52 24.70 -24.74 -37.69
CA LYS A 52 25.35 -25.88 -38.37
C LYS A 52 24.28 -26.66 -39.11
N GLU A 53 24.60 -27.12 -40.32
CA GLU A 53 23.69 -27.95 -41.12
C GLU A 53 23.23 -29.18 -40.33
N GLY A 54 21.91 -29.42 -40.30
CA GLY A 54 21.32 -30.56 -39.58
C GLY A 54 21.12 -30.32 -38.05
N MET A 55 21.43 -29.14 -37.54
CA MET A 55 21.21 -28.75 -36.14
C MET A 55 20.29 -27.53 -36.02
N VAL A 56 19.61 -27.41 -34.90
CA VAL A 56 18.88 -26.18 -34.55
C VAL A 56 19.91 -25.07 -34.27
N SER A 57 19.69 -23.89 -34.84
CA SER A 57 20.52 -22.73 -34.55
C SER A 57 20.45 -22.34 -33.07
N THR A 58 21.50 -21.71 -32.54
CA THR A 58 21.47 -21.18 -31.17
C THR A 58 20.46 -20.04 -31.06
N ASN A 59 20.07 -19.70 -29.81
CA ASN A 59 19.50 -18.42 -29.54
C ASN A 59 20.48 -17.31 -29.97
N VAL A 60 19.96 -16.11 -30.18
CA VAL A 60 20.80 -14.94 -30.45
C VAL A 60 21.29 -14.41 -29.08
N ASP A 61 22.60 -14.33 -28.97
CA ASP A 61 23.25 -13.65 -27.86
C ASP A 61 23.55 -12.21 -28.24
N ALA A 62 23.60 -11.29 -27.27
CA ALA A 62 23.90 -9.89 -27.51
C ALA A 62 24.84 -9.33 -26.45
N GLN A 63 25.74 -8.44 -26.88
CA GLN A 63 26.61 -7.70 -26.00
C GLN A 63 26.80 -6.29 -26.48
N SER A 64 26.57 -5.33 -25.57
CA SER A 64 26.65 -3.91 -25.85
C SER A 64 27.98 -3.32 -25.39
N TYR A 65 28.54 -2.47 -26.21
CA TYR A 65 29.76 -1.68 -25.96
C TYR A 65 29.40 -0.22 -26.01
N PHE A 66 29.68 0.52 -24.95
CA PHE A 66 29.32 1.94 -24.84
C PHE A 66 30.56 2.82 -24.74
N PHE A 67 30.59 3.84 -25.59
CA PHE A 67 31.59 4.90 -25.56
C PHE A 67 30.87 6.18 -25.15
N THR A 68 31.18 6.72 -23.99
CA THR A 68 30.49 7.91 -23.47
C THR A 68 30.59 9.12 -24.41
N GLY A 69 31.69 9.23 -25.16
CA GLY A 69 31.85 10.23 -26.24
C GLY A 69 30.82 10.12 -27.34
N ASP A 70 30.43 8.93 -27.75
CA ASP A 70 29.39 8.74 -28.77
C ASP A 70 28.00 9.03 -28.20
N ILE A 71 27.76 8.57 -26.95
CA ILE A 71 26.46 8.72 -26.30
C ILE A 71 26.09 10.19 -26.15
N ILE A 72 27.01 11.03 -25.71
CA ILE A 72 26.75 12.48 -25.53
C ILE A 72 26.51 13.21 -26.86
N ASN A 73 26.91 12.63 -27.99
CA ASN A 73 26.71 13.17 -29.33
C ASN A 73 25.52 12.52 -30.08
N GLN A 74 24.71 11.69 -29.43
CA GLN A 74 23.48 11.16 -30.04
C GLN A 74 22.49 12.29 -30.34
N SER A 75 21.72 12.15 -31.41
CA SER A 75 20.83 13.21 -31.94
C SER A 75 19.74 13.63 -30.93
N GLU A 76 19.36 12.73 -30.05
CA GLU A 76 18.32 12.93 -29.01
C GLU A 76 18.85 13.62 -27.74
N MET A 77 20.16 13.81 -27.65
CA MET A 77 20.76 14.53 -26.53
C MET A 77 20.76 16.03 -26.79
N ASN A 78 20.20 16.81 -25.87
CA ASN A 78 20.03 18.26 -26.02
C ASN A 78 21.39 19.00 -26.00
N PRO A 79 21.75 19.72 -27.08
CA PRO A 79 23.00 20.45 -27.16
C PRO A 79 23.17 21.53 -26.08
N GLY A 80 22.07 22.06 -25.52
CA GLY A 80 22.12 23.02 -24.42
C GLY A 80 22.72 22.42 -23.14
N ILE A 81 22.64 21.12 -22.98
CA ILE A 81 23.25 20.37 -21.86
C ILE A 81 24.61 19.81 -22.29
N THR A 82 24.68 19.07 -23.41
CA THR A 82 25.92 18.38 -23.81
C THR A 82 27.07 19.32 -24.15
N ASN A 83 26.78 20.55 -24.56
CA ASN A 83 27.78 21.61 -24.80
C ASN A 83 27.91 22.61 -23.63
N SER A 84 27.11 22.46 -22.56
CA SER A 84 27.16 23.36 -21.41
C SER A 84 28.54 23.31 -20.73
N PRO A 85 29.20 24.44 -20.46
CA PRO A 85 30.41 24.44 -19.66
C PRO A 85 30.20 23.84 -18.24
N THR A 86 28.98 23.91 -17.70
CA THR A 86 28.64 23.40 -16.38
C THR A 86 28.53 21.88 -16.38
N TYR A 87 27.95 21.28 -17.42
CA TYR A 87 27.53 19.88 -17.42
C TYR A 87 28.37 18.97 -18.33
N ARG A 88 29.01 19.49 -19.36
CA ARG A 88 29.67 18.66 -20.39
C ARG A 88 30.73 17.69 -19.83
N ASP A 89 31.55 18.17 -18.91
CA ASP A 89 32.62 17.34 -18.37
C ASP A 89 32.08 16.31 -17.35
N GLU A 90 31.05 16.66 -16.59
CA GLU A 90 30.37 15.76 -15.65
C GLU A 90 29.53 14.69 -16.37
N LEU A 91 28.97 14.99 -17.54
CA LEU A 91 28.05 14.11 -18.26
C LEU A 91 28.67 12.74 -18.59
N ARG A 92 29.97 12.70 -18.88
CA ARG A 92 30.69 11.44 -19.12
C ARG A 92 30.75 10.53 -17.89
N GLU A 93 30.94 11.10 -16.72
CA GLU A 93 30.99 10.36 -15.47
C GLU A 93 29.57 10.02 -14.99
N ALA A 94 28.58 10.88 -15.24
CA ALA A 94 27.17 10.63 -14.99
C ALA A 94 26.67 9.32 -15.65
N LEU A 95 27.08 9.10 -16.91
CA LEU A 95 26.73 7.90 -17.66
C LEU A 95 27.36 6.60 -17.13
N LYS A 96 28.40 6.71 -16.27
CA LYS A 96 29.10 5.57 -15.66
C LYS A 96 28.74 5.36 -14.18
N LYS A 97 27.96 6.26 -13.60
CA LYS A 97 27.70 6.28 -12.14
C LYS A 97 26.76 5.16 -11.70
N LEU A 98 25.82 4.77 -12.55
CA LEU A 98 24.80 3.77 -12.25
C LEU A 98 25.02 2.50 -13.06
N PRO A 99 24.52 1.36 -12.60
CA PRO A 99 24.40 0.18 -13.43
C PRO A 99 23.59 0.46 -14.70
N VAL A 100 23.86 -0.33 -15.69
CA VAL A 100 23.28 -0.20 -17.03
C VAL A 100 22.34 -1.35 -17.29
N VAL A 101 21.15 -1.03 -17.79
CA VAL A 101 20.27 -1.99 -18.47
C VAL A 101 20.27 -1.66 -19.96
N SER A 102 20.75 -2.59 -20.78
CA SER A 102 20.72 -2.50 -22.24
C SER A 102 19.71 -3.49 -22.81
N LEU A 103 18.78 -2.98 -23.61
CA LEU A 103 17.75 -3.78 -24.27
C LEU A 103 17.98 -3.76 -25.77
N SER A 104 18.27 -4.92 -26.34
CA SER A 104 18.49 -5.11 -27.78
C SER A 104 17.31 -5.84 -28.43
N PHE A 105 16.83 -5.35 -29.56
CA PHE A 105 15.62 -5.86 -30.21
C PHE A 105 15.57 -5.49 -31.69
N GLU A 106 14.68 -6.13 -32.44
CA GLU A 106 14.32 -5.72 -33.79
C GLU A 106 13.54 -4.40 -33.75
N GLN A 107 14.08 -3.34 -34.36
CA GLN A 107 13.58 -1.98 -34.30
C GLN A 107 12.07 -1.85 -34.55
N ASN A 108 11.56 -2.54 -35.59
CA ASN A 108 10.15 -2.46 -35.98
C ASN A 108 9.17 -3.11 -34.97
N THR A 109 9.65 -4.00 -34.07
CA THR A 109 8.79 -4.63 -33.08
C THR A 109 8.50 -3.72 -31.88
N ILE A 110 9.36 -2.74 -31.64
CA ILE A 110 9.24 -1.77 -30.56
C ILE A 110 8.74 -0.43 -31.10
N PHE A 111 9.41 0.18 -32.11
CA PHE A 111 9.16 1.54 -32.62
C PHE A 111 8.47 1.59 -33.97
N GLY A 112 8.22 0.46 -34.65
CA GLY A 112 7.51 0.42 -35.92
C GLY A 112 6.01 0.65 -35.75
N ARG A 113 5.29 0.83 -36.84
CA ARG A 113 3.84 1.05 -36.88
C ARG A 113 3.02 0.01 -36.08
N SER A 114 3.49 -1.23 -36.01
CA SER A 114 2.92 -2.30 -35.18
C SER A 114 3.73 -2.55 -33.90
N GLY A 115 4.67 -1.67 -33.59
CA GLY A 115 5.50 -1.75 -32.40
C GLY A 115 4.75 -1.35 -31.14
N ILE A 116 5.23 -1.84 -30.01
CA ILE A 116 4.57 -1.61 -28.72
C ILE A 116 4.66 -0.16 -28.23
N TYR A 117 5.61 0.64 -28.71
CA TYR A 117 5.71 2.05 -28.35
C TYR A 117 4.59 2.88 -29.00
N GLU A 118 4.25 2.60 -30.28
CA GLU A 118 3.13 3.24 -30.98
C GLU A 118 1.77 2.70 -30.50
N ASN A 119 1.70 1.40 -30.14
CA ASN A 119 0.50 0.74 -29.67
C ASN A 119 0.59 0.47 -28.16
N SER A 120 0.91 1.50 -27.40
CA SER A 120 1.24 1.37 -25.97
C SER A 120 0.07 0.95 -25.08
N ASP A 121 -1.18 1.07 -25.55
CA ASP A 121 -2.38 0.63 -24.85
C ASP A 121 -2.62 -0.88 -24.94
N ASP A 122 -1.94 -1.57 -25.86
CA ASP A 122 -2.05 -3.01 -25.99
C ASP A 122 -1.51 -3.71 -24.74
N LYS A 123 -2.31 -4.63 -24.20
CA LYS A 123 -2.01 -5.37 -22.95
C LYS A 123 -1.93 -6.89 -23.22
N GLY A 124 -1.46 -7.61 -22.20
CA GLY A 124 -1.41 -9.08 -22.22
C GLY A 124 -0.29 -9.65 -23.07
N ARG A 125 -0.30 -10.98 -23.21
CA ARG A 125 0.77 -11.75 -23.88
C ARG A 125 0.98 -11.36 -25.35
N GLY A 126 -0.06 -10.97 -26.06
CA GLY A 126 0.01 -10.57 -27.47
C GLY A 126 0.85 -9.31 -27.73
N SER A 127 1.00 -8.43 -26.73
CA SER A 127 1.85 -7.24 -26.82
C SER A 127 3.31 -7.49 -26.43
N GLU A 128 3.68 -8.72 -26.03
CA GLU A 128 5.06 -9.04 -25.64
C GLU A 128 5.97 -9.18 -26.86
N ARG A 129 7.16 -8.62 -26.79
CA ARG A 129 8.16 -8.66 -27.87
C ARG A 129 9.46 -9.26 -27.36
N GLU A 130 10.06 -10.12 -28.17
CA GLU A 130 11.38 -10.69 -27.91
C GLU A 130 12.44 -9.60 -27.86
N ILE A 131 13.24 -9.60 -26.81
CA ILE A 131 14.40 -8.73 -26.61
C ILE A 131 15.58 -9.57 -26.13
N HIS A 132 16.75 -8.94 -26.09
CA HIS A 132 17.88 -9.41 -25.31
C HIS A 132 18.12 -8.39 -24.17
N PHE A 133 18.11 -8.86 -22.95
CA PHE A 133 18.35 -8.11 -21.72
C PHE A 133 19.81 -8.23 -21.35
N GLU A 134 20.47 -7.12 -21.08
CA GLU A 134 21.79 -7.04 -20.47
C GLU A 134 21.73 -6.14 -19.24
N TYR A 135 22.37 -6.57 -18.18
CA TYR A 135 22.64 -5.78 -16.98
C TYR A 135 24.13 -5.84 -16.69
N PHE A 136 24.75 -4.70 -16.37
CA PHE A 136 26.11 -4.64 -15.88
C PHE A 136 26.35 -3.39 -15.06
N ASP A 137 27.28 -3.49 -14.07
CA ASP A 137 27.71 -2.36 -13.25
C ASP A 137 29.05 -1.82 -13.77
N PRO A 138 29.13 -0.56 -14.25
CA PRO A 138 30.40 0.04 -14.69
C PRO A 138 31.45 0.15 -13.58
N ALA A 139 31.05 0.16 -12.29
CA ALA A 139 31.97 0.15 -11.16
C ALA A 139 32.51 -1.25 -10.84
N ASN A 140 31.79 -2.30 -11.25
CA ASN A 140 32.19 -3.71 -11.12
C ASN A 140 31.93 -4.44 -12.44
N PRO A 141 32.85 -4.40 -13.42
CA PRO A 141 32.63 -4.97 -14.75
C PRO A 141 32.39 -6.49 -14.78
N ASP A 142 32.77 -7.21 -13.72
CA ASP A 142 32.52 -8.64 -13.57
C ASP A 142 31.08 -8.93 -13.11
N ASP A 143 30.36 -7.92 -12.60
CA ASP A 143 28.96 -8.00 -12.21
C ASP A 143 28.06 -7.72 -13.43
N SER A 144 27.88 -8.75 -14.25
CA SER A 144 27.10 -8.64 -15.48
C SER A 144 26.33 -9.91 -15.79
N VAL A 145 25.13 -9.73 -16.31
CA VAL A 145 24.28 -10.82 -16.82
C VAL A 145 23.59 -10.41 -18.10
N HIS A 146 23.39 -11.37 -19.00
CA HIS A 146 22.67 -11.16 -20.23
C HIS A 146 21.78 -12.38 -20.54
N GLU A 147 20.51 -12.10 -20.88
CA GLU A 147 19.50 -13.13 -21.13
C GLU A 147 18.50 -12.73 -22.21
N PRO A 148 18.06 -13.66 -23.06
CA PRO A 148 16.88 -13.45 -23.89
C PRO A 148 15.62 -13.30 -23.01
N ALA A 149 14.77 -12.31 -23.34
CA ALA A 149 13.60 -12.01 -22.54
C ALA A 149 12.43 -11.48 -23.37
N GLY A 150 11.26 -11.32 -22.77
CA GLY A 150 10.11 -10.62 -23.34
C GLY A 150 9.97 -9.22 -22.78
N LEU A 151 9.50 -8.27 -23.57
CA LEU A 151 9.28 -6.88 -23.18
C LEU A 151 7.84 -6.47 -23.42
N ARG A 152 7.22 -5.79 -22.44
CA ARG A 152 5.93 -5.09 -22.60
C ARG A 152 6.01 -3.67 -22.07
N ILE A 153 5.17 -2.80 -22.58
CA ILE A 153 4.86 -1.53 -21.92
C ILE A 153 4.01 -1.85 -20.69
N HIS A 154 4.33 -1.20 -19.57
CA HIS A 154 3.63 -1.36 -18.29
C HIS A 154 2.87 -0.09 -17.91
N GLY A 155 1.97 -0.18 -16.90
CA GLY A 155 1.29 0.95 -16.28
C GLY A 155 -0.12 1.23 -16.83
N GLY A 156 -0.71 2.28 -16.27
CA GLY A 156 -1.97 2.90 -16.69
C GLY A 156 -1.72 4.07 -17.64
N ASN A 157 -1.95 5.30 -17.20
CA ASN A 157 -1.71 6.51 -18.00
C ASN A 157 -0.23 6.70 -18.39
N SER A 158 0.71 6.21 -17.58
CA SER A 158 2.15 6.27 -17.87
C SER A 158 2.56 5.57 -19.17
N ARG A 159 1.70 4.71 -19.75
CA ARG A 159 1.87 4.15 -21.10
C ARG A 159 1.91 5.21 -22.20
N GLN A 160 1.27 6.35 -21.95
CA GLN A 160 1.21 7.46 -22.90
C GLN A 160 2.38 8.43 -22.77
N HIS A 161 3.15 8.37 -21.65
CA HIS A 161 4.31 9.24 -21.46
C HIS A 161 5.36 9.02 -22.56
N PRO A 162 6.15 10.04 -22.95
CA PRO A 162 7.26 9.84 -23.87
C PRO A 162 8.27 8.79 -23.37
N LYS A 163 8.55 8.79 -22.08
CA LYS A 163 9.41 7.86 -21.38
C LYS A 163 8.54 6.82 -20.67
N LYS A 164 8.33 5.68 -21.34
CA LYS A 164 7.37 4.65 -20.92
C LYS A 164 7.97 3.69 -19.90
N PRO A 165 7.19 3.23 -18.90
CA PRO A 165 7.58 2.09 -18.06
C PRO A 165 7.61 0.80 -18.86
N LEU A 166 8.61 -0.06 -18.60
CA LEU A 166 8.87 -1.30 -19.33
C LEU A 166 8.89 -2.47 -18.36
N ARG A 167 8.18 -3.56 -18.65
CA ARG A 167 8.26 -4.79 -17.86
C ARG A 167 8.94 -5.89 -18.67
N ILE A 168 9.97 -6.48 -18.09
CA ILE A 168 10.81 -7.53 -18.64
C ILE A 168 10.32 -8.85 -18.06
N TYR A 169 10.21 -9.87 -18.92
CA TYR A 169 9.72 -11.21 -18.55
C TYR A 169 10.74 -12.28 -18.97
N PHE A 170 11.22 -13.05 -18.03
CA PHE A 170 12.07 -14.21 -18.28
C PHE A 170 11.19 -15.45 -18.43
N ARG A 171 11.33 -16.15 -19.57
CA ARG A 171 10.45 -17.25 -19.96
C ARG A 171 11.18 -18.29 -20.80
N ASP A 172 10.80 -19.56 -20.65
CA ASP A 172 11.29 -20.68 -21.45
C ASP A 172 11.13 -20.47 -22.97
N ASP A 173 10.17 -19.62 -23.40
CA ASP A 173 9.99 -19.28 -24.82
C ASP A 173 11.17 -18.48 -25.40
N TYR A 174 11.96 -17.82 -24.56
CA TYR A 174 13.06 -16.96 -24.97
C TYR A 174 14.42 -17.51 -24.57
N GLY A 175 14.57 -17.95 -23.34
CA GLY A 175 15.82 -18.41 -22.73
C GLY A 175 15.52 -19.06 -21.38
N ASP A 176 16.24 -18.68 -20.36
CA ASP A 176 15.98 -19.18 -19.02
C ASP A 176 14.64 -18.64 -18.48
N SER A 177 13.92 -19.51 -17.77
CA SER A 177 12.58 -19.16 -17.23
C SER A 177 12.63 -18.13 -16.10
N ARG A 178 13.83 -17.88 -15.57
CA ARG A 178 14.12 -16.89 -14.51
C ARG A 178 15.51 -16.30 -14.77
N LEU A 179 15.66 -15.03 -14.42
CA LEU A 179 16.97 -14.41 -14.31
C LEU A 179 17.57 -14.76 -12.94
N GLU A 180 18.80 -15.24 -12.89
CA GLU A 180 19.56 -15.51 -11.68
C GLU A 180 20.74 -14.54 -11.60
N HIS A 181 20.64 -13.52 -10.74
CA HIS A 181 21.69 -12.51 -10.56
C HIS A 181 21.42 -11.64 -9.34
N ASP A 182 22.46 -11.12 -8.70
CA ASP A 182 22.36 -10.18 -7.58
C ASP A 182 22.05 -8.75 -8.05
N ILE A 183 20.81 -8.53 -8.53
CA ILE A 183 20.39 -7.21 -9.03
C ILE A 183 20.22 -6.21 -7.88
N PHE A 184 19.66 -6.65 -6.76
CA PHE A 184 19.37 -5.81 -5.60
C PHE A 184 20.16 -6.29 -4.37
N PRO A 185 21.29 -5.68 -4.05
CA PRO A 185 22.16 -6.15 -2.97
C PRO A 185 21.46 -6.27 -1.61
N ASP A 186 20.43 -5.42 -1.36
CA ASP A 186 19.67 -5.43 -0.12
C ASP A 186 18.51 -6.45 -0.11
N SER A 187 18.25 -7.13 -1.24
CA SER A 187 17.21 -8.16 -1.32
C SER A 187 17.76 -9.54 -0.97
N PRO A 188 17.03 -10.36 -0.19
CA PRO A 188 17.39 -11.76 0.00
C PRO A 188 17.16 -12.61 -1.27
N VAL A 189 16.41 -12.08 -2.24
CA VAL A 189 16.05 -12.78 -3.48
C VAL A 189 17.04 -12.43 -4.59
N LYS A 190 17.55 -13.45 -5.28
CA LYS A 190 18.52 -13.32 -6.38
C LYS A 190 17.99 -13.90 -7.70
N THR A 191 16.73 -14.36 -7.73
CA THR A 191 16.10 -14.97 -8.92
C THR A 191 14.80 -14.26 -9.25
N PHE A 192 14.63 -13.86 -10.53
CA PHE A 192 13.51 -13.01 -10.94
C PHE A 192 12.75 -13.58 -12.13
N LYS A 193 11.43 -13.69 -12.01
CA LYS A 193 10.52 -14.05 -13.11
C LYS A 193 10.21 -12.85 -14.01
N SER A 194 10.19 -11.68 -13.44
CA SER A 194 10.03 -10.41 -14.16
C SER A 194 10.65 -9.26 -13.37
N LEU A 195 11.09 -8.24 -14.08
CA LEU A 195 11.58 -6.97 -13.54
C LEU A 195 10.82 -5.82 -14.17
N LEU A 196 10.66 -4.73 -13.42
CA LEU A 196 10.00 -3.52 -13.88
C LEU A 196 11.00 -2.37 -13.97
N LEU A 197 11.09 -1.74 -15.14
CA LEU A 197 11.77 -0.48 -15.36
C LEU A 197 10.72 0.64 -15.31
N ARG A 198 10.73 1.44 -14.24
CA ARG A 198 9.85 2.60 -14.09
C ARG A 198 10.52 3.83 -14.68
N GLY A 199 9.79 4.56 -15.51
CA GLY A 199 10.28 5.79 -16.15
C GLY A 199 10.18 7.04 -15.26
N GLY A 200 9.81 6.87 -13.98
CA GLY A 200 9.60 7.95 -13.01
C GLY A 200 8.17 8.52 -12.99
N GLY A 201 7.32 8.17 -13.94
CA GLY A 201 5.88 8.52 -13.96
C GLY A 201 5.62 9.97 -13.56
N HIS A 202 4.98 10.17 -12.43
CA HIS A 202 4.69 11.48 -11.86
C HIS A 202 5.89 12.14 -11.15
N ASP A 203 6.96 11.39 -10.86
CA ASP A 203 8.22 11.94 -10.30
C ASP A 203 9.30 12.09 -11.37
N ALA A 204 8.90 12.47 -12.60
CA ALA A 204 9.79 12.71 -13.73
C ALA A 204 9.37 13.95 -14.51
N TRP A 205 10.33 14.62 -15.15
CA TRP A 205 10.09 15.82 -15.94
C TRP A 205 9.25 15.58 -17.21
N THR A 206 9.12 14.34 -17.64
CA THR A 206 8.33 13.97 -18.81
C THR A 206 6.82 13.97 -18.59
N PHE A 207 6.34 14.20 -17.37
CA PHE A 207 4.91 14.20 -17.06
C PHE A 207 4.21 15.48 -17.55
N ASP A 208 4.65 16.65 -17.09
CA ASP A 208 4.02 17.95 -17.41
C ASP A 208 5.09 19.00 -17.73
N SER A 209 4.80 19.89 -18.68
CA SER A 209 5.71 20.97 -19.09
C SER A 209 6.07 21.95 -17.97
N ARG A 210 5.26 22.01 -16.92
CA ARG A 210 5.43 22.87 -15.73
C ARG A 210 6.02 22.15 -14.55
N TRP A 211 6.21 20.83 -14.61
CA TRP A 211 6.59 19.97 -13.48
C TRP A 211 8.08 20.07 -13.17
N ARG A 212 8.44 20.99 -12.27
CA ARG A 212 9.82 21.27 -11.87
C ARG A 212 10.32 20.38 -10.72
N GLU A 213 9.40 19.92 -9.88
CA GLU A 213 9.67 19.34 -8.57
C GLU A 213 9.93 17.83 -8.59
N ALA A 214 10.18 17.29 -9.78
CA ALA A 214 10.58 15.88 -9.91
C ALA A 214 11.89 15.63 -9.16
N SER A 215 11.88 14.60 -8.33
CA SER A 215 13.06 14.16 -7.56
C SER A 215 13.71 12.91 -8.14
N PHE A 216 12.95 12.12 -8.89
CA PHE A 216 13.28 10.79 -9.42
C PHE A 216 13.49 9.70 -8.38
N VAL A 217 13.25 9.96 -7.08
CA VAL A 217 13.58 9.03 -5.99
C VAL A 217 12.42 8.75 -5.02
N ARG A 218 11.29 9.48 -5.09
CA ARG A 218 10.19 9.36 -4.10
C ARG A 218 9.70 7.94 -3.92
N ASN A 219 9.47 7.24 -5.04
CA ASN A 219 8.95 5.87 -5.00
C ASN A 219 9.91 4.92 -4.27
N GLN A 220 11.19 4.92 -4.61
CA GLN A 220 12.20 4.07 -3.95
C GLN A 220 12.43 4.45 -2.49
N PHE A 221 12.45 5.74 -2.20
CA PHE A 221 12.54 6.22 -0.82
C PHE A 221 11.38 5.70 0.04
N LEU A 222 10.15 5.71 -0.45
CA LEU A 222 9.00 5.21 0.30
C LEU A 222 8.97 3.68 0.38
N HIS A 223 9.48 2.95 -0.60
CA HIS A 223 9.73 1.51 -0.47
C HIS A 223 10.72 1.22 0.67
N GLN A 224 11.81 1.99 0.77
CA GLN A 224 12.78 1.87 1.86
C GLN A 224 12.14 2.17 3.22
N VAL A 225 11.39 3.26 3.34
CA VAL A 225 10.68 3.62 4.58
C VAL A 225 9.75 2.48 5.02
N GLN A 226 9.03 1.84 4.10
CA GLN A 226 8.17 0.69 4.43
C GLN A 226 8.99 -0.50 4.97
N ARG A 227 10.13 -0.80 4.37
CA ARG A 227 11.04 -1.86 4.89
C ARG A 227 11.56 -1.52 6.28
N GLU A 228 11.94 -0.27 6.54
CA GLU A 228 12.38 0.19 7.87
C GLU A 228 11.26 0.19 8.92
N MET A 229 10.01 0.31 8.50
CA MET A 229 8.86 0.06 9.37
C MET A 229 8.70 -1.43 9.72
N GLY A 230 9.51 -2.32 9.14
CA GLY A 230 9.46 -3.77 9.34
C GLY A 230 8.48 -4.48 8.41
N GLN A 231 8.02 -3.80 7.35
CA GLN A 231 7.04 -4.33 6.42
C GLN A 231 7.69 -4.73 5.09
N THR A 232 7.10 -5.72 4.40
CA THR A 232 7.55 -6.12 3.08
C THR A 232 7.30 -5.01 2.04
N SER A 233 8.26 -4.80 1.15
CA SER A 233 8.15 -3.83 0.06
C SER A 233 9.13 -4.18 -1.06
N PRO A 234 8.78 -4.03 -2.35
CA PRO A 234 9.68 -4.30 -3.46
C PRO A 234 11.03 -3.59 -3.33
N HIS A 235 12.11 -4.30 -3.64
CA HIS A 235 13.42 -3.71 -3.77
C HIS A 235 13.60 -3.08 -5.14
N GLY A 236 14.47 -2.10 -5.23
CA GLY A 236 14.77 -1.44 -6.47
C GLY A 236 16.05 -0.62 -6.40
N ARG A 237 16.56 -0.26 -7.58
CA ARG A 237 17.72 0.60 -7.73
C ARG A 237 17.61 1.45 -9.00
N HIS A 238 18.31 2.56 -9.03
CA HIS A 238 18.41 3.39 -10.21
C HIS A 238 19.40 2.80 -11.21
N VAL A 239 19.05 2.89 -12.50
CA VAL A 239 19.84 2.38 -13.64
C VAL A 239 19.82 3.36 -14.79
N ASN A 240 20.88 3.35 -15.61
CA ASN A 240 20.87 3.95 -16.93
C ASN A 240 20.33 2.96 -17.95
N VAL A 241 19.28 3.31 -18.69
CA VAL A 241 18.67 2.44 -19.71
C VAL A 241 19.14 2.81 -21.10
N PHE A 242 19.46 1.79 -21.89
CA PHE A 242 19.77 1.92 -23.31
C PHE A 242 18.85 1.04 -24.15
N LEU A 243 18.35 1.56 -25.26
CA LEU A 243 17.52 0.84 -26.23
C LEU A 243 18.25 0.79 -27.57
N ASN A 244 18.69 -0.41 -28.00
CA ASN A 244 19.52 -0.61 -29.19
C ASN A 244 20.74 0.34 -29.23
N GLY A 245 21.44 0.51 -28.11
CA GLY A 245 22.62 1.39 -28.00
C GLY A 245 22.31 2.90 -27.83
N GLN A 246 21.06 3.31 -27.93
CA GLN A 246 20.63 4.69 -27.68
C GLN A 246 20.36 4.90 -26.19
N TYR A 247 20.93 5.95 -25.60
CA TYR A 247 20.63 6.32 -24.23
C TYR A 247 19.16 6.70 -24.09
N TRP A 248 18.44 5.98 -23.22
CA TRP A 248 17.00 6.16 -23.05
C TRP A 248 16.62 6.89 -21.77
N GLY A 249 17.54 7.00 -20.82
CA GLY A 249 17.35 7.81 -19.61
C GLY A 249 17.61 7.08 -18.29
N LEU A 250 17.37 7.81 -17.22
CA LEU A 250 17.41 7.34 -15.85
C LEU A 250 16.11 6.60 -15.51
N TYR A 251 16.19 5.35 -15.06
CA TYR A 251 15.04 4.53 -14.68
C TYR A 251 15.22 3.96 -13.27
N GLU A 252 14.12 3.60 -12.63
CA GLU A 252 14.12 2.67 -11.51
C GLU A 252 13.95 1.24 -12.03
N LEU A 253 14.90 0.36 -11.79
CA LEU A 253 14.74 -1.08 -11.93
C LEU A 253 14.26 -1.62 -10.61
N GLN A 254 13.11 -2.32 -10.59
CA GLN A 254 12.52 -2.82 -9.35
C GLN A 254 11.84 -4.17 -9.51
N GLU A 255 11.65 -4.85 -8.38
CA GLU A 255 10.79 -6.02 -8.27
C GLU A 255 9.32 -5.66 -8.54
N PHE A 256 8.54 -6.65 -8.92
CA PHE A 256 7.10 -6.50 -9.14
C PHE A 256 6.32 -7.46 -8.24
N PRO A 257 5.35 -6.99 -7.43
CA PRO A 257 4.68 -7.79 -6.40
C PRO A 257 3.62 -8.76 -6.98
N HIS A 258 4.03 -9.66 -7.87
CA HIS A 258 3.20 -10.77 -8.38
C HIS A 258 3.37 -12.05 -7.56
N GLU A 259 2.75 -13.15 -7.96
CA GLU A 259 2.77 -14.44 -7.28
C GLU A 259 4.19 -15.00 -7.08
N HIS A 260 5.05 -14.90 -8.08
CA HIS A 260 6.45 -15.37 -7.96
C HIS A 260 7.26 -14.54 -6.97
N TYR A 261 7.11 -13.19 -6.98
CA TYR A 261 7.74 -12.32 -6.00
C TYR A 261 7.37 -12.75 -4.58
N ASN A 262 6.08 -13.03 -4.37
CA ASN A 262 5.59 -13.43 -3.05
C ASN A 262 6.11 -14.81 -2.64
N ALA A 263 6.16 -15.76 -3.56
CA ALA A 263 6.73 -17.08 -3.29
C ALA A 263 8.24 -16.99 -2.96
N ASP A 264 8.97 -16.15 -3.69
CA ASP A 264 10.42 -15.98 -3.51
C ASP A 264 10.76 -15.29 -2.16
N HIS A 265 9.97 -14.30 -1.73
CA HIS A 265 10.19 -13.57 -0.47
C HIS A 265 9.58 -14.23 0.76
N HIS A 266 8.46 -14.93 0.62
CA HIS A 266 7.65 -15.43 1.75
C HIS A 266 7.44 -16.95 1.72
N GLY A 267 8.01 -17.62 0.73
CA GLY A 267 7.96 -19.06 0.57
C GLY A 267 6.63 -19.61 0.04
N GLY A 268 6.60 -20.88 -0.28
CA GLY A 268 5.52 -21.57 -0.95
C GLY A 268 5.63 -21.52 -2.47
N ASP A 269 4.65 -22.08 -3.16
CA ASP A 269 4.59 -22.03 -4.60
C ASP A 269 3.83 -20.78 -5.08
N PRO A 270 4.09 -20.28 -6.30
CA PRO A 270 3.34 -19.13 -6.84
C PRO A 270 1.82 -19.31 -6.83
N GLU A 271 1.35 -20.55 -7.03
CA GLU A 271 -0.07 -20.91 -7.02
C GLU A 271 -0.72 -20.88 -5.62
N ASP A 272 0.09 -20.71 -4.56
CA ASP A 272 -0.39 -20.54 -3.20
C ASP A 272 -0.84 -19.10 -2.89
N TRP A 273 -0.60 -18.16 -3.81
CA TRP A 273 -0.76 -16.74 -3.56
C TRP A 273 -1.98 -16.13 -4.25
N ASP A 274 -2.77 -15.39 -3.49
CA ASP A 274 -3.78 -14.45 -3.98
C ASP A 274 -3.18 -13.04 -4.02
N ILE A 275 -3.18 -12.39 -5.19
CA ILE A 275 -2.72 -11.02 -5.39
C ILE A 275 -3.84 -10.19 -5.99
N VAL A 276 -4.27 -9.18 -5.24
CA VAL A 276 -5.32 -8.25 -5.66
C VAL A 276 -4.75 -6.84 -5.72
N LYS A 277 -5.21 -6.04 -6.66
CA LYS A 277 -4.76 -4.66 -6.86
C LYS A 277 -5.93 -3.72 -7.07
N HIS A 278 -5.62 -2.45 -7.21
CA HIS A 278 -6.60 -1.39 -7.49
C HIS A 278 -7.57 -1.78 -8.62
N GLY A 279 -8.79 -1.24 -8.55
CA GLY A 279 -9.89 -1.64 -9.43
C GLY A 279 -10.39 -3.06 -9.16
N GLN A 280 -9.98 -3.67 -8.03
CA GLN A 280 -10.32 -5.05 -7.65
C GLN A 280 -9.90 -6.08 -8.70
N GLU A 281 -8.85 -5.76 -9.47
CA GLU A 281 -8.28 -6.68 -10.45
C GLU A 281 -7.47 -7.77 -9.74
N VAL A 282 -7.63 -9.01 -10.21
CA VAL A 282 -6.86 -10.16 -9.74
C VAL A 282 -5.60 -10.29 -10.61
N GLU A 283 -4.42 -10.07 -10.02
CA GLU A 283 -3.15 -10.34 -10.68
C GLU A 283 -2.82 -11.84 -10.64
N ALA A 284 -3.13 -12.51 -9.51
CA ALA A 284 -2.99 -13.95 -9.33
C ALA A 284 -3.98 -14.50 -8.31
N GLY A 285 -4.33 -15.79 -8.40
CA GLY A 285 -5.17 -16.50 -7.44
C GLY A 285 -6.64 -16.09 -7.48
N SER A 286 -7.22 -15.76 -6.32
CA SER A 286 -8.65 -15.48 -6.14
C SER A 286 -8.89 -14.19 -5.34
N ARG A 287 -10.00 -13.52 -5.64
CA ARG A 287 -10.45 -12.33 -4.91
C ARG A 287 -11.43 -12.64 -3.77
N ALA A 288 -11.90 -13.88 -3.64
CA ALA A 288 -12.99 -14.21 -2.73
C ALA A 288 -12.74 -13.81 -1.27
N ALA A 289 -11.49 -13.95 -0.78
CA ALA A 289 -11.13 -13.52 0.58
C ALA A 289 -11.04 -11.99 0.72
N TRP A 290 -10.65 -11.28 -0.33
CA TRP A 290 -10.69 -9.82 -0.37
C TRP A 290 -12.13 -9.31 -0.31
N ASP A 291 -13.02 -9.89 -1.11
CA ASP A 291 -14.44 -9.54 -1.08
C ASP A 291 -15.04 -9.76 0.32
N ALA A 292 -14.71 -10.89 0.99
CA ALA A 292 -15.16 -11.16 2.37
C ALA A 292 -14.60 -10.13 3.37
N LEU A 293 -13.35 -9.69 3.23
CA LEU A 293 -12.76 -8.63 4.05
C LEU A 293 -13.49 -7.30 3.86
N ILE A 294 -13.79 -6.94 2.62
CA ILE A 294 -14.54 -5.72 2.30
C ILE A 294 -15.97 -5.79 2.86
N ASP A 295 -16.67 -6.91 2.70
CA ASP A 295 -18.03 -7.10 3.23
C ASP A 295 -18.06 -6.96 4.77
N LEU A 296 -17.03 -7.48 5.48
CA LEU A 296 -16.86 -7.27 6.92
C LEU A 296 -16.67 -5.79 7.27
N ALA A 297 -15.83 -5.08 6.51
CA ALA A 297 -15.61 -3.66 6.74
C ALA A 297 -16.87 -2.81 6.45
N GLU A 298 -17.60 -3.11 5.38
CA GLU A 298 -18.87 -2.46 5.03
C GLU A 298 -19.96 -2.69 6.11
N SER A 299 -19.95 -3.85 6.78
CA SER A 299 -20.87 -4.11 7.91
C SER A 299 -20.54 -3.31 9.18
N GLY A 300 -19.34 -2.72 9.24
CA GLY A 300 -18.83 -1.95 10.38
C GLY A 300 -18.23 -2.81 11.49
N ILE A 301 -17.24 -2.25 12.20
CA ILE A 301 -16.55 -2.90 13.33
C ILE A 301 -17.12 -2.34 14.63
N ASN A 302 -18.13 -3.02 15.17
CA ASN A 302 -18.90 -2.55 16.32
C ASN A 302 -18.67 -3.36 17.59
N SER A 303 -17.96 -4.49 17.49
CA SER A 303 -17.70 -5.38 18.62
C SER A 303 -16.29 -5.97 18.58
N SER A 304 -15.85 -6.52 19.72
CA SER A 304 -14.59 -7.30 19.78
C SER A 304 -14.62 -8.53 18.86
N LYS A 305 -15.81 -9.07 18.59
CA LYS A 305 -15.99 -10.17 17.64
C LYS A 305 -15.74 -9.72 16.20
N ASP A 306 -16.30 -8.58 15.81
CA ASP A 306 -16.10 -8.02 14.45
C ASP A 306 -14.62 -7.64 14.25
N TYR A 307 -14.03 -7.04 15.29
CA TYR A 307 -12.60 -6.70 15.29
C TYR A 307 -11.70 -7.93 15.21
N ALA A 308 -12.06 -9.03 15.85
CA ALA A 308 -11.35 -10.30 15.70
C ALA A 308 -11.55 -10.91 14.30
N ALA A 309 -12.78 -10.86 13.77
CA ALA A 309 -13.10 -11.42 12.45
C ALA A 309 -12.32 -10.72 11.31
N ILE A 310 -12.17 -9.40 11.35
CA ILE A 310 -11.40 -8.68 10.32
C ILE A 310 -9.90 -9.06 10.39
N GLN A 311 -9.37 -9.35 11.57
CA GLN A 311 -7.97 -9.77 11.78
C GLN A 311 -7.68 -11.20 11.28
N GLU A 312 -8.70 -12.00 10.97
CA GLU A 312 -8.50 -13.28 10.30
C GLU A 312 -8.08 -13.12 8.84
N TYR A 313 -8.46 -11.99 8.22
CA TYR A 313 -8.16 -11.69 6.81
C TYR A 313 -7.07 -10.64 6.64
N LEU A 314 -6.84 -9.77 7.63
CA LEU A 314 -5.98 -8.60 7.53
C LEU A 314 -4.80 -8.69 8.48
N ASP A 315 -3.58 -8.48 7.96
CA ASP A 315 -2.43 -8.18 8.80
C ASP A 315 -2.57 -6.75 9.31
N LEU A 316 -2.96 -6.62 10.57
CA LEU A 316 -3.31 -5.34 11.15
C LEU A 316 -2.10 -4.43 11.36
N GLU A 317 -0.90 -5.00 11.63
CA GLU A 317 0.33 -4.22 11.76
C GLU A 317 0.73 -3.64 10.41
N ASN A 318 0.79 -4.48 9.39
CA ASN A 318 1.11 -4.03 8.03
C ASN A 318 0.11 -2.99 7.54
N PHE A 319 -1.19 -3.23 7.77
CA PHE A 319 -2.23 -2.31 7.35
C PHE A 319 -2.11 -0.93 8.03
N ALA A 320 -1.93 -0.91 9.36
CA ALA A 320 -1.76 0.34 10.09
C ALA A 320 -0.52 1.11 9.62
N ASP A 321 0.59 0.41 9.40
CA ASP A 321 1.84 1.01 8.92
C ASP A 321 1.69 1.55 7.49
N ALA A 322 1.00 0.81 6.61
CA ALA A 322 0.72 1.27 5.25
C ALA A 322 -0.13 2.56 5.25
N MET A 323 -1.18 2.62 6.11
CA MET A 323 -2.00 3.84 6.28
C MET A 323 -1.15 4.99 6.83
N ILE A 324 -0.36 4.75 7.88
CA ILE A 324 0.53 5.76 8.49
C ILE A 324 1.50 6.31 7.45
N GLN A 325 2.17 5.44 6.70
CA GLN A 325 3.15 5.85 5.70
C GLN A 325 2.54 6.68 4.57
N ARG A 326 1.41 6.22 4.00
CA ARG A 326 0.75 6.92 2.89
C ARG A 326 0.21 8.29 3.32
N ILE A 327 -0.42 8.37 4.48
CA ILE A 327 -0.90 9.64 5.04
C ILE A 327 0.29 10.54 5.41
N TRP A 328 1.36 9.99 6.00
CA TRP A 328 2.59 10.72 6.28
C TRP A 328 3.24 11.26 5.00
N ALA A 329 3.31 10.46 3.95
CA ALA A 329 3.87 10.86 2.66
C ALA A 329 3.02 11.93 1.96
N SER A 330 1.79 12.18 2.38
CA SER A 330 0.84 13.04 1.67
C SER A 330 0.67 12.61 0.21
N ASP A 331 0.46 11.30 0.01
CA ASP A 331 0.33 10.72 -1.34
C ASP A 331 -1.02 11.09 -1.95
N GLU A 332 -0.97 11.92 -2.99
CA GLU A 332 -2.17 12.54 -3.58
C GLU A 332 -2.86 11.67 -4.63
N ASP A 333 -2.17 10.69 -5.19
CA ASP A 333 -2.74 9.76 -6.18
C ASP A 333 -3.15 8.41 -5.56
N TRP A 334 -3.18 8.32 -4.23
CA TRP A 334 -3.58 7.14 -3.49
C TRP A 334 -4.97 7.30 -2.90
N LEU A 335 -5.92 6.44 -3.28
CA LEU A 335 -7.32 6.42 -2.81
C LEU A 335 -8.06 7.78 -2.92
N SER A 336 -7.63 8.69 -3.79
CA SER A 336 -8.15 10.06 -3.85
C SER A 336 -8.61 10.45 -5.25
N PRO A 337 -9.69 11.22 -5.38
CA PRO A 337 -9.99 11.92 -6.62
C PRO A 337 -8.91 12.98 -6.88
N PHE A 338 -8.34 12.93 -8.05
CA PHE A 338 -7.28 13.84 -8.46
C PHE A 338 -7.86 15.18 -8.90
N PHE A 339 -7.41 16.28 -8.26
CA PHE A 339 -7.76 17.63 -8.67
C PHE A 339 -6.64 18.25 -9.50
N LEU A 340 -6.77 18.26 -10.81
CA LEU A 340 -5.83 18.96 -11.67
C LEU A 340 -6.29 20.40 -11.89
N ASN A 341 -5.49 21.40 -11.47
CA ASN A 341 -5.78 22.84 -11.65
C ASN A 341 -7.14 23.30 -11.09
N GLY A 342 -7.60 22.74 -9.99
CA GLY A 342 -8.91 23.08 -9.40
C GLY A 342 -10.10 22.53 -10.21
N ARG A 343 -9.86 21.67 -11.18
CA ARG A 343 -10.91 20.91 -11.88
C ARG A 343 -10.99 19.53 -11.25
N ASP A 344 -12.19 19.21 -10.82
CA ASP A 344 -12.54 17.84 -10.45
C ASP A 344 -12.44 16.97 -11.71
N ILE A 345 -11.46 16.07 -11.75
CA ILE A 345 -11.30 15.05 -12.78
C ILE A 345 -11.76 13.68 -12.29
N SER A 346 -12.69 13.67 -11.30
CA SER A 346 -13.29 12.49 -10.66
C SER A 346 -14.07 11.55 -11.60
N THR A 347 -13.97 11.74 -12.91
CA THR A 347 -14.45 10.76 -13.91
C THR A 347 -13.56 9.52 -14.00
N PHE A 348 -12.40 9.50 -13.33
CA PHE A 348 -11.56 8.31 -13.18
C PHE A 348 -11.91 7.64 -11.84
N SER A 349 -12.21 6.36 -11.89
CA SER A 349 -12.49 5.55 -10.69
C SER A 349 -11.32 5.65 -9.71
N ASP A 350 -11.60 6.15 -8.54
CA ASP A 350 -10.65 6.68 -7.56
C ASP A 350 -9.97 5.62 -6.70
N ASP A 351 -9.94 4.40 -7.16
CA ASP A 351 -9.33 3.24 -6.51
C ASP A 351 -8.01 2.90 -7.20
N LYS A 352 -6.91 3.56 -6.79
CA LYS A 352 -5.60 3.46 -7.43
C LYS A 352 -4.47 3.15 -6.46
N ASN A 353 -3.36 2.72 -7.05
CA ASN A 353 -2.02 2.69 -6.44
C ASN A 353 -1.90 1.84 -5.19
N TRP A 354 -2.60 0.69 -5.13
CA TRP A 354 -2.43 -0.31 -4.09
C TRP A 354 -2.34 -1.73 -4.66
N TYR A 355 -1.57 -2.55 -3.98
CA TYR A 355 -1.44 -3.99 -4.17
C TYR A 355 -1.49 -4.67 -2.82
N VAL A 356 -2.11 -5.85 -2.76
CA VAL A 356 -2.15 -6.71 -1.58
C VAL A 356 -1.81 -8.14 -1.97
N GLY A 357 -1.07 -8.80 -1.08
CA GLY A 357 -0.76 -10.22 -1.19
C GLY A 357 -1.30 -11.00 0.00
N ARG A 358 -1.66 -12.27 -0.25
CA ARG A 358 -2.08 -13.20 0.77
C ARG A 358 -1.66 -14.61 0.37
N LYS A 359 -1.04 -15.35 1.29
CA LYS A 359 -0.79 -16.78 1.08
C LYS A 359 -2.07 -17.56 1.41
N SER A 360 -2.77 -18.01 0.36
CA SER A 360 -4.10 -18.66 0.47
C SER A 360 -4.05 -20.13 0.86
N ARG A 361 -2.88 -20.78 0.70
CA ARG A 361 -2.64 -22.19 1.04
C ARG A 361 -1.39 -22.32 1.90
N ASN A 362 -1.37 -23.29 2.82
CA ASN A 362 -0.20 -23.66 3.63
C ASN A 362 0.50 -22.49 4.39
N GLY A 363 -0.25 -21.45 4.80
CA GLY A 363 0.35 -20.29 5.45
C GLY A 363 -0.62 -19.37 6.16
N THR A 364 -0.16 -18.18 6.51
CA THR A 364 -0.99 -17.13 7.10
C THR A 364 -1.98 -16.62 6.06
N THR A 365 -3.26 -16.62 6.43
CA THR A 365 -4.36 -16.30 5.53
C THR A 365 -4.67 -14.80 5.48
N LYS A 366 -3.71 -13.91 5.85
CA LYS A 366 -3.93 -12.49 6.02
C LYS A 366 -3.37 -11.70 4.85
N PHE A 367 -4.13 -10.72 4.39
CA PHE A 367 -3.66 -9.74 3.42
C PHE A 367 -2.67 -8.77 4.06
N PHE A 368 -1.62 -8.44 3.31
CA PHE A 368 -0.69 -7.37 3.61
C PHE A 368 -0.49 -6.48 2.37
N PHE A 369 -0.20 -5.22 2.62
CA PHE A 369 -0.12 -4.15 1.64
C PHE A 369 1.33 -3.87 1.27
N TYR A 370 1.57 -3.63 -0.02
CA TYR A 370 2.82 -3.10 -0.52
C TYR A 370 2.73 -1.59 -0.73
N ASN A 371 3.82 -0.88 -0.54
CA ASN A 371 3.94 0.44 -1.14
C ASN A 371 3.96 0.27 -2.66
N TRP A 372 3.21 1.10 -3.38
CA TRP A 372 3.13 1.02 -4.83
C TRP A 372 2.76 2.37 -5.42
N ASP A 373 3.57 2.84 -6.42
CA ASP A 373 3.30 4.04 -7.20
C ASP A 373 3.14 5.31 -6.34
N ALA A 374 4.06 5.52 -5.40
CA ALA A 374 4.05 6.63 -4.45
C ALA A 374 4.78 7.88 -4.98
N GLU A 375 4.75 8.10 -6.28
CA GLU A 375 5.46 9.17 -6.97
C GLU A 375 4.84 10.55 -6.69
N MET A 376 3.51 10.63 -6.49
CA MET A 376 2.78 11.86 -6.18
C MET A 376 2.71 12.15 -4.68
N SER A 377 3.87 12.21 -4.05
CA SER A 377 3.98 12.38 -2.61
C SER A 377 4.97 13.47 -2.21
N MET A 378 5.00 13.79 -0.91
CA MET A 378 5.98 14.69 -0.29
C MET A 378 6.06 16.07 -0.96
N GLY A 379 4.89 16.70 -1.20
CA GLY A 379 4.80 18.09 -1.62
C GLY A 379 5.02 18.35 -3.09
N ILE A 380 4.35 17.63 -3.96
CA ILE A 380 4.29 17.93 -5.39
C ILE A 380 3.43 19.18 -5.67
N PRO A 381 3.68 19.94 -6.76
CA PRO A 381 3.26 21.35 -6.92
C PRO A 381 1.78 21.62 -7.12
N PHE A 382 0.94 20.60 -7.23
CA PHE A 382 -0.51 20.82 -7.33
C PHE A 382 -1.21 20.88 -5.99
N SER A 383 -0.57 20.42 -4.92
CA SER A 383 -0.99 20.72 -3.56
C SER A 383 -0.40 22.06 -3.15
N ASP A 384 -1.23 23.03 -2.86
CA ASP A 384 -0.81 24.14 -2.02
C ASP A 384 -0.13 23.52 -0.79
N LEU A 385 1.15 23.80 -0.56
CA LEU A 385 1.95 23.26 0.55
C LEU A 385 1.30 23.43 1.94
N GLN A 386 0.23 24.20 2.01
CA GLN A 386 -0.63 24.39 3.16
C GLN A 386 -1.65 23.28 3.38
N THR A 387 -1.87 22.40 2.40
CA THR A 387 -2.77 21.24 2.54
C THR A 387 -2.05 20.03 3.16
N PHE A 388 -1.27 20.25 4.19
CA PHE A 388 -1.13 19.25 5.24
C PHE A 388 -2.50 18.98 5.93
N GLU A 389 -3.57 19.62 5.42
CA GLU A 389 -4.90 19.56 5.96
C GLU A 389 -5.64 18.30 5.52
N ASN A 390 -5.92 17.46 6.53
CA ASN A 390 -7.09 16.58 6.61
C ASN A 390 -7.40 15.68 5.41
N ASP A 391 -6.49 14.80 5.06
CA ASP A 391 -6.76 13.81 4.03
C ASP A 391 -7.67 12.64 4.45
N PHE A 392 -8.25 12.73 5.65
CA PHE A 392 -9.21 11.72 6.12
C PHE A 392 -10.56 11.76 5.39
N SER A 393 -10.91 12.87 4.72
CA SER A 393 -12.14 12.99 3.94
C SER A 393 -12.09 12.29 2.57
N ARG A 394 -10.89 11.92 2.11
CA ARG A 394 -10.66 11.34 0.78
C ARG A 394 -10.73 9.81 0.76
N ILE A 395 -10.83 9.16 1.93
CA ILE A 395 -10.71 7.71 2.09
C ILE A 395 -12.05 6.97 1.90
N ASN A 396 -13.13 7.66 1.53
CA ASN A 396 -14.50 7.12 1.48
C ASN A 396 -14.87 6.44 0.14
N ASN A 397 -13.94 5.78 -0.53
CA ASN A 397 -14.27 5.07 -1.78
C ASN A 397 -14.78 3.65 -1.53
N ALA A 398 -15.96 3.37 -2.09
CA ALA A 398 -16.59 2.06 -2.02
C ALA A 398 -15.65 0.94 -2.49
N ARG A 399 -15.52 -0.12 -1.65
CA ARG A 399 -14.77 -1.35 -1.91
C ARG A 399 -13.24 -1.21 -2.05
N SER A 400 -12.66 -0.11 -1.59
CA SER A 400 -11.21 0.15 -1.56
C SER A 400 -10.62 -0.11 -0.15
N PRO A 401 -9.29 -0.11 0.02
CA PRO A 401 -8.66 -0.11 1.35
C PRO A 401 -9.16 0.99 2.28
N GLY A 402 -9.67 2.09 1.73
CA GLY A 402 -10.27 3.19 2.48
C GLY A 402 -11.47 2.78 3.33
N ILE A 403 -12.30 1.85 2.85
CA ILE A 403 -13.44 1.31 3.64
C ILE A 403 -12.93 0.55 4.87
N ILE A 404 -11.89 -0.26 4.70
CA ILE A 404 -11.29 -1.01 5.82
C ILE A 404 -10.79 -0.02 6.87
N TYR A 405 -10.09 1.02 6.42
CA TYR A 405 -9.57 2.06 7.33
C TYR A 405 -10.70 2.84 8.00
N ASP A 406 -11.75 3.24 7.27
CA ASP A 406 -12.88 3.98 7.83
C ASP A 406 -13.64 3.16 8.89
N ALA A 407 -13.83 1.86 8.67
CA ALA A 407 -14.43 0.96 9.64
C ALA A 407 -13.56 0.79 10.90
N LEU A 408 -12.26 0.54 10.72
CA LEU A 408 -11.34 0.30 11.82
C LEU A 408 -11.04 1.54 12.65
N ARG A 409 -10.84 2.71 12.05
CA ARG A 409 -10.49 3.94 12.76
C ARG A 409 -11.54 4.44 13.75
N ARG A 410 -12.77 3.92 13.66
CA ARG A 410 -13.86 4.22 14.60
C ARG A 410 -13.85 3.30 15.82
N TYR A 411 -13.13 2.19 15.75
CA TYR A 411 -13.08 1.19 16.82
C TYR A 411 -11.98 1.52 17.85
N PRO A 412 -12.31 1.67 19.17
CA PRO A 412 -11.36 2.18 20.17
C PRO A 412 -10.07 1.37 20.31
N GLU A 413 -10.14 0.04 20.20
CA GLU A 413 -8.94 -0.80 20.30
C GLU A 413 -8.02 -0.60 19.08
N PHE A 414 -8.58 -0.39 17.89
CA PHE A 414 -7.77 -0.04 16.72
C PHE A 414 -7.15 1.35 16.84
N GLN A 415 -7.89 2.33 17.38
CA GLN A 415 -7.35 3.67 17.60
C GLN A 415 -6.09 3.64 18.49
N LEU A 416 -6.13 2.87 19.57
CA LEU A 416 -4.97 2.75 20.46
C LEU A 416 -3.86 1.93 19.79
N PHE A 417 -4.18 0.84 19.09
CA PHE A 417 -3.22 0.05 18.33
C PHE A 417 -2.52 0.91 17.25
N PHE A 418 -3.27 1.74 16.53
CA PHE A 418 -2.74 2.67 15.53
C PHE A 418 -1.81 3.71 16.18
N ALA A 419 -2.17 4.18 17.38
CA ALA A 419 -1.32 5.09 18.16
C ALA A 419 -0.01 4.42 18.61
N ASP A 420 -0.03 3.13 18.91
CA ASP A 420 1.15 2.35 19.25
C ASP A 420 2.12 2.27 18.05
N ARG A 421 1.57 2.02 16.85
CA ARG A 421 2.37 2.03 15.62
C ARG A 421 2.96 3.41 15.32
N LEU A 422 2.19 4.48 15.48
CA LEU A 422 2.70 5.86 15.39
C LEU A 422 3.81 6.12 16.41
N ARG A 423 3.65 5.66 17.64
CA ARG A 423 4.69 5.81 18.69
C ARG A 423 5.98 5.12 18.29
N LYS A 424 5.88 3.89 17.77
CA LYS A 424 7.03 3.11 17.30
C LYS A 424 7.80 3.83 16.18
N HIS A 425 7.09 4.35 15.18
CA HIS A 425 7.72 4.88 13.98
C HIS A 425 8.09 6.36 14.05
N CYS A 426 7.35 7.16 14.81
CA CYS A 426 7.55 8.62 14.88
C CYS A 426 8.46 9.08 16.01
N PHE A 427 8.98 8.18 16.87
CA PHE A 427 9.80 8.52 18.03
C PHE A 427 11.04 7.61 18.13
N PHE A 428 12.02 8.05 18.91
CA PHE A 428 13.18 7.26 19.33
C PHE A 428 13.99 6.61 18.17
N GLY A 429 14.17 7.31 17.07
CA GLY A 429 14.91 6.78 15.92
C GLY A 429 14.07 5.83 15.04
N GLY A 430 12.75 5.76 15.25
CA GLY A 430 11.87 5.00 14.36
C GLY A 430 11.87 5.55 12.91
N ALA A 431 11.40 4.74 11.98
CA ALA A 431 11.50 4.97 10.54
C ALA A 431 10.97 6.34 10.05
N LEU A 432 10.01 6.93 10.76
CA LEU A 432 9.45 8.25 10.45
C LEU A 432 10.04 9.39 11.30
N THR A 433 11.19 9.17 11.93
CA THR A 433 11.94 10.26 12.60
C THR A 433 12.90 10.93 11.62
N LEU A 434 13.29 12.19 11.92
CA LEU A 434 14.08 13.00 11.00
C LEU A 434 15.44 12.39 10.65
N GLY A 435 16.10 11.71 11.60
CA GLY A 435 17.42 11.10 11.38
C GLY A 435 17.40 10.10 10.22
N PRO A 436 16.74 8.94 10.37
CA PRO A 436 16.62 7.92 9.32
C PRO A 436 16.06 8.46 8.00
N LEU A 437 14.98 9.25 8.07
CA LEU A 437 14.37 9.83 6.86
C LEU A 437 15.34 10.71 6.07
N ARG A 438 16.11 11.53 6.76
CA ARG A 438 17.07 12.45 6.13
C ARG A 438 18.28 11.72 5.56
N GLU A 439 18.76 10.71 6.25
CA GLU A 439 19.85 9.85 5.81
C GLU A 439 19.46 9.13 4.51
N ASN A 440 18.37 8.40 4.51
CA ASN A 440 17.84 7.73 3.32
C ASN A 440 17.59 8.68 2.15
N TRP A 441 16.99 9.84 2.43
CA TRP A 441 16.73 10.83 1.39
C TRP A 441 18.02 11.33 0.74
N ILE A 442 19.05 11.59 1.54
CA ILE A 442 20.35 12.00 1.05
C ILE A 442 20.99 10.88 0.21
N ASP A 443 20.96 9.64 0.66
CA ASP A 443 21.56 8.51 -0.03
C ASP A 443 20.94 8.29 -1.42
N TYR A 444 19.60 8.30 -1.49
CA TYR A 444 18.89 8.20 -2.78
C TYR A 444 19.17 9.39 -3.70
N THR A 445 19.14 10.61 -3.18
CA THR A 445 19.36 11.81 -4.00
C THR A 445 20.81 11.94 -4.46
N GLU A 446 21.81 11.61 -3.63
CA GLU A 446 23.21 11.62 -4.05
C GLU A 446 23.53 10.52 -5.08
N THR A 447 22.81 9.38 -5.03
CA THR A 447 22.95 8.31 -6.03
C THR A 447 22.58 8.81 -7.44
N VAL A 448 21.52 9.62 -7.58
CA VAL A 448 21.04 10.12 -8.87
C VAL A 448 21.52 11.51 -9.22
N ARG A 449 22.21 12.23 -8.34
CA ARG A 449 22.61 13.62 -8.51
C ARG A 449 23.37 13.91 -9.81
N SER A 450 24.37 13.10 -10.10
CA SER A 450 25.12 13.22 -11.37
C SER A 450 24.32 12.63 -12.55
N PRO A 451 23.70 11.44 -12.47
CA PRO A 451 22.86 10.88 -13.53
C PRO A 451 21.73 11.76 -14.02
N VAL A 452 21.14 12.62 -13.19
CA VAL A 452 20.10 13.58 -13.57
C VAL A 452 20.59 14.55 -14.67
N VAL A 453 21.90 14.80 -14.81
CA VAL A 453 22.45 15.59 -15.91
C VAL A 453 22.24 14.89 -17.26
N ALA A 454 22.41 13.56 -17.31
CA ALA A 454 22.13 12.79 -18.53
C ALA A 454 20.63 12.72 -18.83
N GLU A 455 19.80 12.60 -17.78
CA GLU A 455 18.33 12.70 -17.90
C GLU A 455 17.90 14.06 -18.45
N SER A 456 18.48 15.16 -17.97
CA SER A 456 18.24 16.52 -18.49
C SER A 456 18.59 16.62 -19.97
N ALA A 457 19.75 16.07 -20.39
CA ALA A 457 20.15 16.07 -21.78
C ALA A 457 19.19 15.28 -22.68
N ARG A 458 18.62 14.17 -22.19
CA ARG A 458 17.74 13.30 -22.97
C ARG A 458 16.27 13.75 -22.96
N TRP A 459 15.76 14.09 -21.77
CA TRP A 459 14.33 14.30 -21.53
C TRP A 459 13.96 15.68 -21.00
N GLY A 460 14.92 16.54 -20.71
CA GLY A 460 14.67 17.84 -20.08
C GLY A 460 13.72 18.78 -20.84
N VAL A 461 13.51 18.59 -22.14
CA VAL A 461 12.57 19.38 -22.94
C VAL A 461 11.22 18.72 -23.16
N GLN A 462 11.12 17.38 -23.07
CA GLN A 462 9.91 16.65 -23.45
C GLN A 462 8.90 16.58 -22.30
N ALA A 463 7.60 16.67 -22.64
CA ALA A 463 6.50 16.54 -21.71
C ALA A 463 5.32 15.79 -22.36
N TRP A 464 4.56 15.03 -21.54
CA TRP A 464 3.33 14.37 -21.99
C TRP A 464 2.13 15.32 -22.01
N LEU A 465 2.00 16.12 -20.92
CA LEU A 465 0.95 17.13 -20.85
C LEU A 465 1.45 18.45 -21.40
N GLU A 466 0.60 19.10 -22.17
CA GLU A 466 0.88 20.37 -22.87
C GLU A 466 1.97 20.24 -23.97
N GLN A 467 2.75 21.29 -24.20
CA GLN A 467 3.78 21.33 -25.22
C GLN A 467 5.17 21.10 -24.61
N ASP A 468 6.09 20.59 -25.43
CA ASP A 468 7.48 20.50 -25.06
C ASP A 468 8.04 21.87 -24.64
N ARG A 469 8.99 21.87 -23.72
CA ARG A 469 9.61 23.07 -23.19
C ARG A 469 10.57 23.69 -24.20
N PHE A 470 10.68 24.98 -24.18
CA PHE A 470 11.67 25.70 -25.00
C PHE A 470 13.09 25.49 -24.47
N PHE A 471 13.28 25.44 -23.14
CA PHE A 471 14.56 25.18 -22.49
C PHE A 471 14.45 23.87 -21.65
N PRO A 472 15.53 23.08 -21.61
CA PRO A 472 15.53 21.88 -20.79
C PRO A 472 15.47 22.21 -19.29
N PHE A 473 14.72 21.42 -18.53
CA PHE A 473 14.89 21.39 -17.08
C PHE A 473 16.26 20.79 -16.75
N THR A 474 16.89 21.31 -15.69
CA THR A 474 18.26 20.97 -15.33
C THR A 474 18.36 20.47 -13.88
N ARG A 475 19.48 19.85 -13.59
CA ARG A 475 19.80 19.47 -12.21
C ARG A 475 19.85 20.67 -11.27
N ASP A 476 20.52 21.74 -11.67
CA ASP A 476 20.83 22.83 -10.76
C ASP A 476 19.66 23.82 -10.58
N ASP A 477 18.83 24.02 -11.63
CA ASP A 477 17.75 25.01 -11.60
C ASP A 477 16.41 24.41 -11.12
N GLU A 478 16.17 23.11 -11.36
CA GLU A 478 14.91 22.45 -10.98
C GLU A 478 15.10 21.33 -9.95
N TRP A 479 15.99 20.38 -10.21
CA TRP A 479 16.10 19.18 -9.38
C TRP A 479 16.67 19.47 -7.99
N LEU A 480 17.78 20.21 -7.88
CA LEU A 480 18.39 20.55 -6.58
C LEU A 480 17.45 21.35 -5.68
N PRO A 481 16.72 22.37 -6.17
CA PRO A 481 15.70 23.04 -5.37
C PRO A 481 14.62 22.08 -4.87
N ALA A 482 14.14 21.15 -5.71
CA ALA A 482 13.10 20.18 -5.36
C ALA A 482 13.54 19.23 -4.26
N VAL A 483 14.69 18.57 -4.41
CA VAL A 483 15.19 17.62 -3.41
C VAL A 483 15.60 18.28 -2.11
N ASN A 484 16.17 19.51 -2.18
CA ASN A 484 16.51 20.29 -0.99
C ASN A 484 15.26 20.74 -0.24
N TRP A 485 14.16 21.08 -0.94
CA TRP A 485 12.93 21.45 -0.30
C TRP A 485 12.35 20.28 0.53
N VAL A 486 12.34 19.06 -0.03
CA VAL A 486 11.91 17.86 0.72
C VAL A 486 12.79 17.66 1.96
N ARG A 487 14.12 17.69 1.79
CA ARG A 487 15.09 17.50 2.87
C ARG A 487 14.96 18.53 4.01
N ASP A 488 14.79 19.82 3.64
CA ASP A 488 14.95 20.94 4.56
C ASP A 488 13.60 21.54 5.04
N GLN A 489 12.48 21.27 4.32
CA GLN A 489 11.17 21.80 4.66
C GLN A 489 10.17 20.68 4.99
N PHE A 490 10.05 19.66 4.15
CA PHE A 490 9.05 18.60 4.35
C PHE A 490 9.46 17.68 5.51
N LEU A 491 10.60 17.00 5.42
CA LEU A 491 11.02 16.01 6.41
C LEU A 491 11.11 16.55 7.85
N PRO A 492 11.66 17.75 8.12
CA PRO A 492 11.76 18.27 9.48
C PRO A 492 10.42 18.59 10.16
N ASN A 493 9.37 18.85 9.39
CA ASN A 493 8.08 19.29 9.90
C ASN A 493 7.02 18.18 9.89
N ARG A 494 7.07 17.26 8.92
CA ARG A 494 5.95 16.39 8.59
C ARG A 494 5.51 15.48 9.73
N THR A 495 6.44 14.83 10.42
CA THR A 495 6.10 13.92 11.53
C THR A 495 5.35 14.62 12.66
N ARG A 496 5.76 15.85 13.00
CA ARG A 496 5.05 16.66 13.99
C ARG A 496 3.64 17.02 13.52
N GLU A 497 3.50 17.46 12.27
CA GLU A 497 2.21 17.84 11.71
C GLU A 497 1.22 16.68 11.68
N ILE A 498 1.67 15.51 11.21
CA ILE A 498 0.80 14.33 11.12
C ILE A 498 0.35 13.84 12.50
N LEU A 499 1.22 13.86 13.51
CA LEU A 499 0.83 13.53 14.89
C LEU A 499 -0.25 14.47 15.42
N ASN A 500 -0.20 15.76 15.10
CA ASN A 500 -1.23 16.71 15.47
C ASN A 500 -2.56 16.42 14.75
N GLN A 501 -2.52 16.08 13.47
CA GLN A 501 -3.70 15.68 12.70
C GLN A 501 -4.34 14.40 13.28
N PHE A 502 -3.56 13.38 13.61
CA PHE A 502 -4.07 12.16 14.23
C PHE A 502 -4.67 12.38 15.62
N ARG A 503 -4.14 13.35 16.41
CA ARG A 503 -4.79 13.74 17.68
C ARG A 503 -6.17 14.35 17.47
N GLN A 504 -6.36 15.18 16.44
CA GLN A 504 -7.66 15.81 16.14
C GLN A 504 -8.76 14.79 15.79
N VAL A 505 -8.38 13.63 15.26
CA VAL A 505 -9.31 12.55 14.87
C VAL A 505 -9.27 11.34 15.81
N ASN A 506 -8.71 11.49 17.00
CA ASN A 506 -8.62 10.48 18.05
C ASN A 506 -7.80 9.22 17.70
N LEU A 507 -6.93 9.28 16.68
CA LEU A 507 -6.03 8.20 16.32
C LEU A 507 -4.65 8.30 17.01
N TYR A 508 -4.42 9.34 17.80
CA TYR A 508 -3.30 9.46 18.72
C TYR A 508 -3.77 10.16 20.01
N PRO A 509 -3.64 9.53 21.19
CA PRO A 509 -4.18 10.09 22.43
C PRO A 509 -3.43 11.34 22.89
N ASN A 510 -4.14 12.23 23.60
CA ASN A 510 -3.53 13.38 24.28
C ASN A 510 -2.76 12.99 25.55
N THR A 511 -3.04 11.80 26.11
CA THR A 511 -2.26 11.23 27.21
C THR A 511 -0.88 10.89 26.70
N GLU A 512 0.16 11.52 27.23
CA GLU A 512 1.53 11.30 26.77
C GLU A 512 2.04 9.92 27.16
N ALA A 513 2.59 9.23 26.18
CA ALA A 513 3.26 7.95 26.37
C ALA A 513 4.55 8.13 27.18
N PRO A 514 4.93 7.15 28.01
CA PRO A 514 6.14 7.27 28.83
C PRO A 514 7.39 7.51 27.98
N LEU A 515 8.23 8.40 28.46
CA LEU A 515 9.61 8.52 28.02
C LEU A 515 10.46 7.56 28.86
N ILE A 516 11.11 6.58 28.21
CA ILE A 516 12.02 5.61 28.87
C ILE A 516 13.45 6.06 28.62
N LEU A 517 14.26 6.17 29.66
CA LEU A 517 15.65 6.65 29.59
C LEU A 517 16.59 5.74 30.40
N PRO A 518 17.74 5.32 29.85
CA PRO A 518 18.11 5.44 28.43
C PRO A 518 17.16 4.61 27.55
N PHE A 519 17.11 4.85 26.23
CA PHE A 519 16.27 4.14 25.29
C PHE A 519 17.13 3.25 24.38
N GLY A 520 16.81 1.95 24.30
CA GLY A 520 17.46 1.00 23.39
C GLY A 520 18.97 0.89 23.58
N VAL A 521 19.44 0.54 24.79
CA VAL A 521 20.88 0.53 25.13
C VAL A 521 21.40 -0.89 25.21
N ASN A 522 22.60 -1.07 24.66
CA ASN A 522 23.47 -2.24 24.89
C ASN A 522 24.49 -1.89 25.96
N SER A 523 24.72 -2.79 26.93
CA SER A 523 25.61 -2.59 28.06
C SER A 523 26.20 -3.91 28.53
N GLU A 524 27.42 -3.88 29.07
CA GLU A 524 28.04 -5.01 29.77
C GLU A 524 27.68 -5.04 31.27
N THR A 525 27.05 -4.01 31.77
CA THR A 525 26.70 -3.85 33.18
C THR A 525 25.22 -3.58 33.35
N PRO A 526 24.65 -3.82 34.55
CA PRO A 526 23.26 -3.48 34.82
C PRO A 526 22.89 -2.07 34.41
N ILE A 527 21.70 -1.90 33.86
CA ILE A 527 21.19 -0.63 33.30
C ILE A 527 20.14 -0.06 34.27
N GLU A 528 20.40 1.16 34.78
CA GLU A 528 19.36 1.91 35.50
C GLU A 528 18.44 2.60 34.49
N VAL A 529 17.13 2.25 34.53
CA VAL A 529 16.10 2.80 33.65
C VAL A 529 15.15 3.68 34.43
N SER A 530 14.98 4.91 33.97
CA SER A 530 14.01 5.86 34.47
C SER A 530 12.87 6.08 33.46
N MET A 531 11.69 6.36 33.97
CA MET A 531 10.50 6.66 33.14
C MET A 531 9.85 7.95 33.64
N ASN A 532 9.34 8.76 32.68
CA ASN A 532 8.54 9.93 33.00
C ASN A 532 7.42 10.15 31.96
N THR A 533 6.41 10.94 32.33
CA THR A 533 5.34 11.38 31.45
C THR A 533 5.01 12.85 31.75
N GLY A 534 4.69 13.62 30.70
CA GLY A 534 4.20 15.00 30.86
C GLY A 534 2.73 15.09 31.28
N THR A 535 2.01 13.97 31.38
CA THR A 535 0.58 13.95 31.74
C THR A 535 0.41 14.02 33.26
N ASN A 536 -0.24 15.07 33.74
CA ASN A 536 -0.57 15.19 35.16
C ASN A 536 -1.70 14.25 35.57
N ASN A 537 -1.80 13.94 36.88
CA ASN A 537 -2.82 13.05 37.44
C ASN A 537 -2.90 11.71 36.71
N SER A 538 -1.74 11.04 36.62
CA SER A 538 -1.58 9.80 35.91
C SER A 538 -0.53 8.89 36.55
N THR A 539 -0.58 7.61 36.25
CA THR A 539 0.38 6.60 36.67
C THR A 539 1.00 5.91 35.45
N ILE A 540 2.32 5.73 35.45
CA ILE A 540 2.98 4.90 34.46
C ILE A 540 2.91 3.45 34.94
N TYR A 541 2.39 2.56 34.09
CA TYR A 541 2.43 1.11 34.21
C TYR A 541 3.39 0.51 33.19
N PHE A 542 4.18 -0.46 33.66
CA PHE A 542 5.16 -1.12 32.78
C PHE A 542 5.28 -2.62 33.05
N THR A 543 5.80 -3.35 32.06
CA THR A 543 6.14 -4.78 32.16
C THR A 543 7.61 -5.00 31.77
N LYS A 544 8.17 -6.14 32.20
CA LYS A 544 9.52 -6.59 31.84
C LYS A 544 9.50 -7.92 31.07
N ASP A 545 8.31 -8.46 30.85
CA ASP A 545 8.09 -9.77 30.18
C ASP A 545 7.67 -9.61 28.72
N GLY A 546 7.68 -8.40 28.18
CA GLY A 546 7.27 -8.10 26.82
C GLY A 546 5.75 -8.04 26.60
N SER A 547 4.93 -8.28 27.64
CA SER A 547 3.47 -8.13 27.57
C SER A 547 3.06 -6.64 27.62
N ASP A 548 1.87 -6.32 27.09
CA ASP A 548 1.30 -4.97 27.25
C ASP A 548 0.89 -4.77 28.73
N PRO A 549 1.22 -3.65 29.37
CA PRO A 549 0.73 -3.33 30.72
C PRO A 549 -0.80 -3.13 30.78
N ARG A 550 -1.49 -3.15 29.66
CA ARG A 550 -2.94 -3.01 29.53
C ARG A 550 -3.55 -4.31 28.98
N ILE A 551 -4.67 -4.73 29.53
CA ILE A 551 -5.57 -5.71 28.92
C ILE A 551 -6.65 -4.90 28.17
N ALA A 552 -6.85 -5.22 26.88
CA ALA A 552 -7.88 -4.60 26.06
C ALA A 552 -9.28 -4.72 26.69
N GLY A 553 -10.09 -3.71 26.52
CA GLY A 553 -11.50 -3.75 26.86
C GLY A 553 -12.28 -4.69 25.93
N LEU A 554 -13.38 -5.24 26.42
CA LEU A 554 -14.28 -6.02 25.58
C LEU A 554 -15.46 -5.14 25.19
N THR A 555 -15.69 -4.97 23.89
CA THR A 555 -16.88 -4.33 23.37
C THR A 555 -17.88 -5.38 22.92
N SER A 556 -19.08 -5.33 23.45
CA SER A 556 -20.21 -6.16 23.01
C SER A 556 -21.22 -5.31 22.27
N THR A 557 -21.68 -5.77 21.11
CA THR A 557 -22.76 -5.13 20.38
C THR A 557 -24.08 -5.83 20.68
N THR A 558 -25.12 -5.04 20.92
CA THR A 558 -26.49 -5.50 21.03
C THR A 558 -27.31 -4.94 19.88
N ILE A 559 -27.89 -5.83 19.09
CA ILE A 559 -28.84 -5.44 18.02
C ILE A 559 -30.18 -5.13 18.71
N LEU A 560 -30.58 -3.86 18.67
CA LEU A 560 -31.86 -3.40 19.19
C LEU A 560 -32.96 -3.53 18.13
N ILE A 561 -32.62 -3.20 16.87
CA ILE A 561 -33.48 -3.41 15.70
C ILE A 561 -32.59 -4.04 14.62
N GLY A 562 -32.97 -5.16 14.06
CA GLY A 562 -32.26 -5.87 13.00
C GLY A 562 -33.20 -6.32 11.88
N GLU A 563 -32.69 -7.09 10.94
CA GLU A 563 -33.38 -7.57 9.74
C GLU A 563 -34.73 -8.23 10.05
N ASN A 564 -34.82 -9.03 11.10
CA ASN A 564 -36.03 -9.75 11.49
C ASN A 564 -36.90 -9.01 12.52
N SER A 565 -36.63 -7.74 12.78
CA SER A 565 -37.39 -6.96 13.75
C SER A 565 -38.80 -6.64 13.24
N ASN A 566 -39.79 -6.71 14.13
CA ASN A 566 -41.16 -6.39 13.79
C ASN A 566 -41.30 -4.87 13.49
N VAL A 567 -42.08 -4.56 12.46
CA VAL A 567 -42.43 -3.20 12.08
C VAL A 567 -43.95 -3.06 11.95
N ARG A 568 -44.42 -1.88 12.31
CA ARG A 568 -45.78 -1.42 12.02
C ARG A 568 -45.72 -0.29 11.02
N VAL A 569 -46.48 -0.40 9.94
CA VAL A 569 -46.45 0.55 8.82
C VAL A 569 -47.84 1.08 8.53
N ILE A 570 -47.95 2.37 8.23
CA ILE A 570 -49.15 2.98 7.69
C ILE A 570 -48.85 3.96 6.58
N ILE A 571 -49.65 3.94 5.53
CA ILE A 571 -49.65 4.98 4.50
C ILE A 571 -50.67 6.05 4.96
N PRO A 572 -50.21 7.25 5.41
CA PRO A 572 -51.09 8.24 5.98
C PRO A 572 -51.95 8.92 4.91
N ASP A 573 -53.17 9.26 5.28
CA ASP A 573 -54.05 10.20 4.62
C ASP A 573 -54.44 11.36 5.57
N ALA A 574 -55.21 12.31 5.12
CA ALA A 574 -55.59 13.47 5.95
C ALA A 574 -56.41 13.07 7.18
N LEU A 575 -57.24 12.04 7.11
CA LEU A 575 -58.07 11.55 8.23
C LEU A 575 -57.18 10.82 9.25
N ILE A 576 -56.38 9.90 8.78
CA ILE A 576 -55.40 9.14 9.59
C ILE A 576 -54.44 10.09 10.29
N ASN A 577 -53.86 11.06 9.56
CA ASN A 577 -52.91 12.00 10.13
C ASN A 577 -53.57 12.88 11.22
N ASN A 578 -54.81 13.31 11.03
CA ASN A 578 -55.57 14.06 12.04
C ASN A 578 -55.86 13.19 13.31
N GLU A 579 -56.15 11.92 13.13
CA GLU A 579 -56.43 10.99 14.21
C GLU A 579 -55.17 10.70 15.05
N ILE A 580 -54.03 10.35 14.40
CA ILE A 580 -52.81 9.95 15.08
C ILE A 580 -51.92 11.12 15.50
N GLY A 581 -52.00 12.26 14.81
CA GLY A 581 -51.13 13.41 15.04
C GLY A 581 -49.67 13.03 15.09
N PHE A 582 -49.00 13.34 16.20
CA PHE A 582 -47.58 12.98 16.43
C PHE A 582 -47.40 11.76 17.32
N THR A 583 -48.50 11.05 17.70
CA THR A 583 -48.38 9.88 18.60
C THR A 583 -47.70 8.71 17.92
N TRP A 584 -47.68 8.65 16.58
CA TRP A 584 -47.06 7.58 15.85
C TRP A 584 -45.52 7.43 16.12
N ARG A 585 -44.86 8.51 16.56
CA ARG A 585 -43.45 8.56 16.85
C ARG A 585 -43.09 8.55 18.34
N SER A 586 -44.11 8.54 19.23
CA SER A 586 -43.91 8.53 20.67
C SER A 586 -43.99 7.14 21.27
N ILE A 587 -43.47 6.94 22.48
CA ILE A 587 -43.54 5.66 23.20
C ILE A 587 -44.99 5.19 23.34
N LYS A 588 -45.91 6.12 23.70
CA LYS A 588 -47.34 5.79 23.74
C LYS A 588 -47.86 5.53 22.34
N PRO A 589 -48.39 4.33 22.06
CA PRO A 589 -48.85 4.00 20.72
C PRO A 589 -50.07 4.82 20.33
N PRO A 590 -50.28 5.08 19.00
CA PRO A 590 -51.51 5.67 18.51
C PRO A 590 -52.72 4.75 18.74
N SER A 591 -53.91 5.35 18.88
CA SER A 591 -55.16 4.62 19.19
C SER A 591 -55.54 3.57 18.15
N ASN A 592 -55.13 3.77 16.89
CA ASN A 592 -55.46 2.92 15.74
C ASN A 592 -54.29 1.98 15.31
N LEU A 593 -53.25 1.79 16.15
CA LEU A 593 -52.07 0.98 15.82
C LEU A 593 -52.40 -0.42 15.33
N ASN A 594 -53.50 -0.99 15.83
CA ASN A 594 -53.96 -2.34 15.41
C ASN A 594 -54.44 -2.38 13.92
N ASN A 595 -54.71 -1.26 13.33
CA ASN A 595 -55.09 -1.15 11.92
C ASN A 595 -53.89 -0.97 10.98
N TRP A 596 -52.69 -0.84 11.53
CA TRP A 596 -51.46 -0.72 10.74
C TRP A 596 -51.01 -2.06 10.20
N ILE A 597 -50.42 -2.04 9.03
CA ILE A 597 -49.75 -3.19 8.44
C ILE A 597 -48.71 -3.71 9.45
N SER A 598 -48.77 -5.00 9.74
CA SER A 598 -47.76 -5.67 10.57
C SER A 598 -46.86 -6.48 9.67
N GLY A 599 -45.56 -6.30 9.83
CA GLY A 599 -44.57 -7.04 9.07
C GLY A 599 -43.20 -7.10 9.77
N THR A 600 -42.21 -7.44 8.99
CA THR A 600 -40.80 -7.44 9.38
C THR A 600 -40.06 -6.32 8.67
N ASN A 601 -38.92 -5.94 9.18
CA ASN A 601 -38.04 -4.91 8.68
C ASN A 601 -37.73 -5.11 7.16
N GLY A 602 -37.41 -4.04 6.45
CA GLY A 602 -37.38 -4.04 5.00
C GLY A 602 -38.76 -3.77 4.39
N VAL A 603 -39.19 -2.50 4.48
CA VAL A 603 -40.53 -2.04 4.04
C VAL A 603 -40.40 -1.36 2.69
N GLY A 604 -41.21 -1.78 1.72
CA GLY A 604 -41.14 -1.15 0.40
C GLY A 604 -42.04 -1.75 -0.65
N TYR A 605 -41.88 -1.29 -1.88
CA TYR A 605 -42.40 -1.88 -3.10
C TYR A 605 -41.41 -1.69 -4.25
N GLU A 606 -41.53 -2.55 -5.26
CA GLU A 606 -40.65 -2.51 -6.43
C GLU A 606 -41.51 -2.82 -7.69
N ARG A 607 -41.60 -1.88 -8.58
CA ARG A 607 -42.37 -1.98 -9.85
C ARG A 607 -41.50 -1.81 -11.10
N SER A 608 -40.20 -1.48 -10.89
CA SER A 608 -39.28 -1.39 -12.00
C SER A 608 -38.98 -2.79 -12.56
N SER A 609 -38.64 -2.88 -13.84
CA SER A 609 -38.28 -4.15 -14.47
C SER A 609 -36.92 -4.68 -14.00
N ARG A 610 -36.15 -3.90 -13.27
CA ARG A 610 -34.82 -4.28 -12.74
C ARG A 610 -34.93 -5.10 -11.46
N GLY A 611 -35.96 -4.85 -10.65
CA GLY A 611 -36.21 -5.60 -9.42
C GLY A 611 -35.11 -5.42 -8.36
N THR A 612 -34.47 -4.27 -8.31
CA THR A 612 -33.29 -3.98 -7.48
C THR A 612 -33.56 -4.19 -5.99
N TYR A 613 -34.76 -3.86 -5.49
CA TYR A 613 -35.10 -3.91 -4.07
C TYR A 613 -35.78 -5.20 -3.61
N LEU A 614 -36.17 -6.10 -4.51
CA LEU A 614 -36.96 -7.30 -4.18
C LEU A 614 -36.35 -8.18 -3.08
N SER A 615 -35.03 -8.25 -3.01
CA SER A 615 -34.33 -9.04 -1.98
C SER A 615 -34.29 -8.37 -0.58
N PHE A 616 -34.58 -7.08 -0.50
CA PHE A 616 -34.56 -6.28 0.74
C PHE A 616 -35.97 -6.02 1.28
N ILE A 617 -37.03 -6.28 0.48
CA ILE A 617 -38.43 -6.04 0.87
C ILE A 617 -39.00 -7.30 1.54
N SER A 618 -39.22 -7.21 2.84
CA SER A 618 -39.93 -8.21 3.64
C SER A 618 -41.37 -7.83 3.95
N THR A 619 -41.69 -6.53 3.93
CA THR A 619 -43.04 -6.00 4.14
C THR A 619 -43.42 -5.11 2.96
N THR A 620 -44.40 -5.53 2.20
CA THR A 620 -44.87 -4.84 0.99
C THR A 620 -45.86 -3.76 1.33
N VAL A 621 -45.75 -2.58 0.67
CA VAL A 621 -46.62 -1.42 0.80
C VAL A 621 -47.08 -0.91 -0.59
N ASP A 622 -47.55 -1.80 -1.47
CA ASP A 622 -47.95 -1.52 -2.85
C ASP A 622 -49.04 -0.45 -2.94
N GLU A 623 -49.89 -0.30 -1.91
CA GLU A 623 -50.92 0.71 -1.79
C GLU A 623 -50.40 2.13 -1.67
N MET A 624 -49.11 2.30 -1.36
CA MET A 624 -48.47 3.62 -1.37
C MET A 624 -48.41 4.22 -2.78
N TRP A 625 -48.20 3.36 -3.79
CA TRP A 625 -48.08 3.80 -5.18
C TRP A 625 -49.31 4.48 -5.70
N ASP A 626 -49.16 5.61 -6.38
CA ASP A 626 -50.22 6.51 -6.91
C ASP A 626 -51.19 7.05 -5.81
N THR A 627 -50.84 6.84 -4.53
CA THR A 627 -51.65 7.25 -3.37
C THR A 627 -50.94 8.31 -2.56
N ASN A 628 -49.74 8.04 -2.09
CA ASN A 628 -48.96 8.95 -1.25
C ASN A 628 -47.46 8.75 -1.50
N ALA A 629 -46.68 9.81 -1.33
CA ALA A 629 -45.21 9.73 -1.35
C ALA A 629 -44.60 9.42 0.02
N SER A 630 -45.40 9.32 1.09
CA SER A 630 -44.95 9.15 2.47
C SER A 630 -45.50 7.87 3.11
N ALA A 631 -44.68 7.22 3.93
CA ALA A 631 -45.04 6.13 4.83
C ALA A 631 -44.53 6.40 6.25
N TYR A 632 -45.31 6.03 7.27
CA TYR A 632 -44.87 6.03 8.67
C TYR A 632 -44.59 4.62 9.13
N LEU A 633 -43.36 4.40 9.65
CA LEU A 633 -42.90 3.12 10.17
C LEU A 633 -42.66 3.27 11.66
N ARG A 634 -42.92 2.22 12.44
CA ARG A 634 -42.72 2.18 13.87
C ARG A 634 -42.09 0.85 14.28
N TYR A 635 -40.93 0.92 14.90
CA TYR A 635 -40.22 -0.20 15.51
C TYR A 635 -40.25 -0.04 17.01
N GLU A 636 -40.56 -1.11 17.76
CA GLU A 636 -40.48 -1.14 19.22
C GLU A 636 -39.35 -2.07 19.64
N PHE A 637 -38.54 -1.62 20.60
CA PHE A 637 -37.45 -2.42 21.15
C PHE A 637 -37.33 -2.21 22.67
N GLU A 638 -36.72 -3.17 23.37
CA GLU A 638 -36.68 -3.21 24.83
C GLU A 638 -35.25 -2.99 25.34
N ILE A 639 -35.10 -2.18 26.38
CA ILE A 639 -33.93 -2.12 27.24
C ILE A 639 -34.30 -2.74 28.59
N PRO A 640 -33.69 -3.91 28.94
CA PRO A 640 -34.24 -4.74 30.00
C PRO A 640 -34.11 -4.11 31.40
N ASP A 641 -33.05 -3.37 31.68
CA ASP A 641 -32.78 -2.80 32.98
C ASP A 641 -31.89 -1.55 32.95
N LEU A 642 -31.76 -0.89 34.09
CA LEU A 642 -30.96 0.32 34.24
C LEU A 642 -29.47 0.06 34.06
N LYS A 643 -28.97 -1.12 34.41
CA LYS A 643 -27.56 -1.48 34.26
C LYS A 643 -27.20 -1.57 32.77
N THR A 644 -28.05 -2.20 31.99
CA THR A 644 -27.93 -2.25 30.51
C THR A 644 -27.94 -0.84 29.94
N LEU A 645 -28.90 0.00 30.29
CA LEU A 645 -28.99 1.38 29.82
C LEU A 645 -27.74 2.20 30.15
N GLN A 646 -27.23 2.06 31.37
CA GLN A 646 -26.03 2.77 31.83
C GLN A 646 -24.72 2.25 31.23
N SER A 647 -24.73 1.05 30.68
CA SER A 647 -23.57 0.44 30.04
C SER A 647 -23.44 0.76 28.55
N LEU A 648 -24.38 1.49 27.97
CA LEU A 648 -24.35 1.85 26.56
C LEU A 648 -23.32 2.96 26.31
N ASP A 649 -22.34 2.66 25.46
CA ASP A 649 -21.29 3.61 25.07
C ASP A 649 -21.52 4.20 23.69
N SER A 650 -22.26 3.48 22.82
CA SER A 650 -22.64 3.97 21.50
C SER A 650 -24.02 3.54 21.10
N LEU A 651 -24.63 4.31 20.20
CA LEU A 651 -25.90 4.00 19.54
C LEU A 651 -25.76 4.40 18.07
N VAL A 652 -25.91 3.45 17.16
CA VAL A 652 -25.76 3.67 15.72
C VAL A 652 -27.02 3.23 15.01
N LEU A 653 -27.58 4.12 14.19
CA LEU A 653 -28.65 3.82 13.24
C LEU A 653 -28.03 3.62 11.87
N GLN A 654 -28.31 2.49 11.26
CA GLN A 654 -27.96 2.21 9.86
C GLN A 654 -29.26 2.18 9.05
N MET A 655 -29.29 2.84 7.90
CA MET A 655 -30.46 2.97 7.06
C MET A 655 -30.16 2.58 5.62
N ARG A 656 -31.03 1.75 5.04
CA ARG A 656 -31.25 1.66 3.59
C ARG A 656 -32.53 2.38 3.27
N TYR A 657 -32.50 3.29 2.32
CA TYR A 657 -33.64 4.15 2.02
C TYR A 657 -33.66 4.64 0.57
N ASP A 658 -34.87 4.69 0.05
CA ASP A 658 -35.22 5.26 -1.25
C ASP A 658 -36.52 6.07 -1.11
N ASP A 659 -36.57 7.41 -1.31
CA ASP A 659 -35.49 8.39 -1.62
C ASP A 659 -34.95 9.11 -0.37
N GLY A 660 -35.76 9.26 0.68
CA GLY A 660 -35.44 10.04 1.88
C GLY A 660 -36.16 9.56 3.13
N PHE A 661 -35.65 9.95 4.29
CA PHE A 661 -36.26 9.61 5.58
C PHE A 661 -36.03 10.67 6.66
N ALA A 662 -36.85 10.64 7.72
CA ALA A 662 -36.57 11.22 9.02
C ALA A 662 -36.82 10.18 10.11
N ALA A 663 -35.86 10.01 11.03
CA ALA A 663 -35.91 9.08 12.15
C ALA A 663 -36.17 9.82 13.47
N TYR A 664 -37.03 9.24 14.30
CA TYR A 664 -37.41 9.76 15.60
C TYR A 664 -37.20 8.69 16.66
N LEU A 665 -36.44 9.02 17.71
CA LEU A 665 -36.24 8.15 18.89
C LEU A 665 -37.12 8.67 20.03
N ASN A 666 -38.04 7.85 20.49
CA ASN A 666 -39.00 8.19 21.54
C ASN A 666 -39.73 9.54 21.30
N GLY A 667 -39.98 9.90 20.05
CA GLY A 667 -40.67 11.11 19.65
C GLY A 667 -39.75 12.29 19.27
N THR A 668 -38.45 12.20 19.57
CA THR A 668 -37.46 13.24 19.25
C THR A 668 -36.83 12.95 17.90
N LEU A 669 -36.73 13.92 17.00
CA LEU A 669 -36.02 13.81 15.72
C LEU A 669 -34.53 13.62 16.00
N VAL A 670 -33.93 12.54 15.49
CA VAL A 670 -32.54 12.17 15.77
C VAL A 670 -31.66 12.08 14.54
N SER A 671 -32.26 11.83 13.36
CA SER A 671 -31.53 11.80 12.09
C SER A 671 -32.46 11.97 10.89
N TRP A 672 -31.90 12.39 9.74
CA TRP A 672 -32.62 12.44 8.46
C TRP A 672 -31.64 12.50 7.29
N SER A 673 -32.14 12.08 6.11
CA SER A 673 -31.45 12.26 4.84
C SER A 673 -32.49 12.50 3.74
N ASN A 674 -32.21 13.40 2.80
CA ASN A 674 -33.12 13.78 1.69
C ASN A 674 -34.55 14.10 2.14
N TYR A 675 -34.76 14.55 3.39
CA TYR A 675 -36.05 14.78 3.99
C TYR A 675 -36.69 16.09 3.51
N GLY A 676 -37.92 16.04 3.00
CA GLY A 676 -38.66 17.20 2.57
C GLY A 676 -39.25 17.97 3.75
N THR A 677 -40.44 17.56 4.21
CA THR A 677 -41.11 18.19 5.37
C THR A 677 -41.80 17.13 6.24
N SER A 678 -42.31 17.54 7.41
CA SER A 678 -43.06 16.67 8.31
C SER A 678 -44.53 16.47 7.92
N ALA A 679 -44.96 17.02 6.80
CA ALA A 679 -46.32 16.83 6.32
C ALA A 679 -46.55 15.36 5.90
N TRP A 680 -47.73 14.84 6.21
CA TRP A 680 -48.07 13.44 5.97
C TRP A 680 -48.00 13.00 4.51
N ASN A 681 -48.04 13.92 3.57
CA ASN A 681 -47.97 13.70 2.14
C ASN A 681 -46.75 14.36 1.49
N SER A 682 -45.71 14.61 2.28
CA SER A 682 -44.45 15.22 1.80
C SER A 682 -43.68 14.26 0.91
N THR A 683 -43.02 14.85 -0.08
CA THR A 683 -42.03 14.14 -0.90
C THR A 683 -40.64 14.37 -0.34
N SER A 684 -39.70 13.50 -0.71
CA SER A 684 -38.28 13.73 -0.43
C SER A 684 -37.75 14.99 -1.10
N SER A 685 -36.69 15.56 -0.60
CA SER A 685 -36.05 16.77 -1.16
C SER A 685 -35.13 16.47 -2.34
N SER A 686 -34.66 15.24 -2.46
CA SER A 686 -33.79 14.74 -3.53
C SER A 686 -34.04 13.25 -3.75
N PRO A 687 -33.75 12.71 -4.94
CA PRO A 687 -33.73 11.27 -5.17
C PRO A 687 -32.47 10.64 -4.60
N THR A 688 -32.54 9.35 -4.25
CA THR A 688 -31.41 8.47 -3.99
C THR A 688 -31.21 7.53 -5.18
N ASN A 689 -29.98 7.23 -5.58
CA ASN A 689 -29.73 6.27 -6.64
C ASN A 689 -29.99 4.83 -6.16
N ASP A 690 -30.60 3.97 -6.99
CA ASP A 690 -30.93 2.58 -6.64
C ASP A 690 -29.73 1.81 -6.05
N ASN A 691 -28.51 2.05 -6.57
CA ASN A 691 -27.30 1.37 -6.09
C ASN A 691 -26.83 1.88 -4.71
N GLU A 692 -27.17 3.10 -4.34
CA GLU A 692 -26.88 3.70 -3.04
C GLU A 692 -27.94 3.30 -2.02
N ALA A 693 -29.19 3.23 -2.43
CA ALA A 693 -30.34 2.90 -1.60
C ALA A 693 -30.23 1.49 -0.96
N VAL A 694 -29.52 0.56 -1.59
CA VAL A 694 -29.31 -0.81 -1.10
C VAL A 694 -28.10 -0.97 -0.18
N VAL A 695 -27.33 0.09 0.06
CA VAL A 695 -26.19 0.11 0.96
C VAL A 695 -26.58 0.79 2.26
N PHE A 696 -26.21 0.20 3.41
CA PHE A 696 -26.47 0.85 4.69
C PHE A 696 -25.63 2.12 4.87
N GLU A 697 -26.32 3.23 5.09
CA GLU A 697 -25.69 4.48 5.55
C GLU A 697 -25.79 4.60 7.07
N GLY A 698 -24.66 4.90 7.75
CA GLY A 698 -24.55 4.94 9.20
C GLY A 698 -24.76 6.34 9.77
N PHE A 699 -25.58 6.46 10.81
CA PHE A 699 -25.87 7.69 11.56
C PHE A 699 -25.55 7.49 13.04
N ASP A 700 -24.61 8.28 13.57
CA ASP A 700 -24.24 8.23 14.97
C ASP A 700 -25.32 8.87 15.85
N LEU A 701 -25.99 8.07 16.64
CA LEU A 701 -27.00 8.47 17.61
C LEU A 701 -26.45 8.40 19.06
N THR A 702 -25.16 8.27 19.28
CA THR A 702 -24.54 8.21 20.60
C THR A 702 -24.92 9.41 21.50
N PRO A 703 -24.97 10.67 20.99
CA PRO A 703 -25.44 11.80 21.79
C PRO A 703 -26.90 11.68 22.25
N GLN A 704 -27.68 10.81 21.62
CA GLN A 704 -29.09 10.58 21.88
C GLN A 704 -29.38 9.40 22.83
N ILE A 705 -28.35 8.72 23.36
CA ILE A 705 -28.52 7.65 24.38
C ILE A 705 -29.36 8.14 25.57
N SER A 706 -29.24 9.42 25.90
CA SER A 706 -30.05 10.03 26.99
C SER A 706 -31.57 10.05 26.71
N GLN A 707 -32.02 9.81 25.49
CA GLN A 707 -33.42 9.70 25.12
C GLN A 707 -34.00 8.31 25.37
N LEU A 708 -33.12 7.29 25.57
CA LEU A 708 -33.53 5.93 25.86
C LEU A 708 -34.00 5.77 27.31
N GLN A 709 -34.91 4.84 27.53
CA GLN A 709 -35.43 4.48 28.87
C GLN A 709 -35.39 2.98 29.09
N VAL A 710 -35.44 2.53 30.32
CA VAL A 710 -35.68 1.15 30.68
C VAL A 710 -37.10 0.73 30.24
N GLY A 711 -37.25 -0.45 29.69
CA GLY A 711 -38.48 -0.92 29.09
C GLY A 711 -38.59 -0.57 27.60
N THR A 712 -39.80 -0.38 27.14
CA THR A 712 -40.11 -0.14 25.71
C THR A 712 -39.57 1.21 25.24
N ASN A 713 -38.87 1.21 24.10
CA ASN A 713 -38.43 2.36 23.32
C ASN A 713 -38.95 2.26 21.90
N VAL A 714 -38.96 3.37 21.19
CA VAL A 714 -39.52 3.44 19.83
C VAL A 714 -38.59 4.17 18.92
N LEU A 715 -38.23 3.51 17.83
CA LEU A 715 -37.69 4.14 16.62
C LEU A 715 -38.85 4.29 15.62
N ALA A 716 -39.18 5.51 15.27
CA ALA A 716 -40.17 5.78 14.25
C ALA A 716 -39.55 6.47 13.04
N ILE A 717 -39.93 6.05 11.85
CA ILE A 717 -39.36 6.56 10.61
C ILE A 717 -40.47 7.11 9.72
N HIS A 718 -40.24 8.32 9.20
CA HIS A 718 -41.03 8.90 8.11
C HIS A 718 -40.26 8.69 6.84
N GLY A 719 -40.58 7.65 6.08
CA GLY A 719 -40.00 7.38 4.76
C GLY A 719 -40.69 8.25 3.69
N GLN A 720 -39.92 8.78 2.76
CA GLN A 720 -40.43 9.69 1.71
C GLN A 720 -39.83 9.34 0.36
N ASN A 721 -40.70 9.23 -0.63
CA ASN A 721 -40.37 9.15 -2.03
C ASN A 721 -40.39 10.55 -2.71
N THR A 722 -39.69 10.70 -3.84
CA THR A 722 -39.73 11.95 -4.65
C THR A 722 -41.08 12.22 -5.25
N SER A 723 -41.90 11.19 -5.48
CA SER A 723 -43.26 11.34 -5.95
C SER A 723 -44.17 10.17 -5.56
N PRO A 724 -45.50 10.34 -5.51
CA PRO A 724 -46.45 9.23 -5.30
C PRO A 724 -46.39 8.15 -6.40
N ARG A 725 -45.77 8.44 -7.54
CA ARG A 725 -45.65 7.54 -8.69
C ARG A 725 -44.23 7.05 -8.94
N SER A 726 -43.34 7.13 -7.92
CA SER A 726 -42.06 6.48 -8.04
C SER A 726 -42.21 4.97 -8.30
N SER A 727 -41.32 4.40 -9.10
CA SER A 727 -41.37 2.96 -9.45
C SER A 727 -41.06 2.03 -8.28
N ASP A 728 -40.52 2.58 -7.19
CA ASP A 728 -39.93 1.85 -6.07
C ASP A 728 -40.00 2.66 -4.78
N PHE A 729 -39.75 1.97 -3.66
CA PHE A 729 -39.62 2.52 -2.32
C PHE A 729 -38.94 1.49 -1.42
N LEU A 730 -37.99 1.91 -0.62
CA LEU A 730 -37.34 1.05 0.35
C LEU A 730 -37.03 1.82 1.63
N ILE A 731 -37.42 1.28 2.78
CA ILE A 731 -36.92 1.68 4.10
C ILE A 731 -36.58 0.42 4.89
N GLU A 732 -35.30 0.29 5.24
CA GLU A 732 -34.81 -0.72 6.15
C GLU A 732 -33.92 -0.06 7.21
N ALA A 733 -34.15 -0.35 8.48
CA ALA A 733 -33.43 0.24 9.60
C ALA A 733 -32.76 -0.83 10.44
N ALA A 734 -31.49 -0.61 10.81
CA ALA A 734 -30.83 -1.37 11.85
C ALA A 734 -30.38 -0.42 12.96
N LEU A 735 -30.72 -0.72 14.20
CA LEU A 735 -30.31 0.06 15.38
C LEU A 735 -29.45 -0.84 16.25
N THR A 736 -28.21 -0.46 16.47
CA THR A 736 -27.25 -1.19 17.29
C THR A 736 -26.73 -0.30 18.40
N SER A 737 -26.51 -0.91 19.58
CA SER A 737 -25.81 -0.29 20.68
C SER A 737 -24.56 -1.07 21.04
N SER A 738 -23.51 -0.41 21.47
CA SER A 738 -22.35 -1.09 22.04
C SER A 738 -22.22 -0.75 23.53
N SER A 739 -21.68 -1.73 24.27
CA SER A 739 -21.23 -1.54 25.64
C SER A 739 -19.82 -2.08 25.77
N SER A 740 -18.92 -1.32 26.39
CA SER A 740 -17.54 -1.74 26.62
C SER A 740 -17.30 -2.08 28.10
N ALA A 741 -16.69 -3.24 28.34
CA ALA A 741 -16.01 -3.45 29.58
C ALA A 741 -14.70 -2.62 29.53
N PRO A 742 -14.43 -1.77 30.53
CA PRO A 742 -13.22 -0.95 30.50
C PRO A 742 -11.98 -1.82 30.45
N SER A 743 -10.98 -1.35 29.73
CA SER A 743 -9.65 -1.95 29.77
C SER A 743 -9.12 -2.02 31.20
N LYS A 744 -8.29 -3.03 31.49
CA LYS A 744 -7.75 -3.29 32.82
C LYS A 744 -6.23 -3.18 32.78
N ILE A 745 -5.66 -2.92 33.98
CA ILE A 745 -4.21 -3.06 34.18
C ILE A 745 -3.90 -4.57 34.14
N SER A 746 -2.86 -4.95 33.38
CA SER A 746 -2.39 -6.32 33.30
C SER A 746 -1.91 -6.80 34.69
N PRO A 747 -2.15 -8.05 35.10
CA PRO A 747 -1.60 -8.61 36.34
C PRO A 747 -0.05 -8.60 36.38
N SER A 748 0.62 -8.64 35.21
CA SER A 748 2.07 -8.55 35.10
C SER A 748 2.60 -7.10 35.16
N ALA A 749 1.71 -6.10 35.09
CA ALA A 749 2.10 -4.70 35.08
C ALA A 749 2.47 -4.20 36.48
N LEU A 750 3.55 -3.48 36.55
CA LEU A 750 4.04 -2.81 37.75
C LEU A 750 3.79 -1.30 37.62
N SER A 751 3.40 -0.65 38.72
CA SER A 751 3.34 0.81 38.75
C SER A 751 4.75 1.39 38.95
N TYR A 752 5.12 2.38 38.14
CA TYR A 752 6.42 3.04 38.23
C TYR A 752 6.44 4.05 39.38
N SER A 753 7.40 3.88 40.30
CA SER A 753 7.59 4.79 41.46
C SER A 753 9.00 5.37 41.58
N GLY A 754 9.91 5.00 40.71
CA GLY A 754 11.30 5.46 40.69
C GLY A 754 12.17 4.56 39.80
N PRO A 755 13.45 4.91 39.59
CA PRO A 755 14.36 4.18 38.69
C PRO A 755 14.39 2.69 39.01
N ILE A 756 14.49 1.87 37.95
CA ILE A 756 14.53 0.41 38.02
C ILE A 756 15.88 -0.08 37.46
N GLU A 757 16.43 -1.10 38.08
CA GLU A 757 17.67 -1.74 37.63
C GLU A 757 17.30 -2.97 36.77
N LEU A 758 17.91 -3.08 35.59
CA LEU A 758 17.87 -4.25 34.73
C LEU A 758 19.19 -4.98 34.85
N ASN A 759 19.13 -6.26 35.21
CA ASN A 759 20.31 -7.13 35.37
C ASN A 759 20.42 -8.17 34.26
N THR A 760 19.44 -8.23 33.38
CA THR A 760 19.38 -9.15 32.23
C THR A 760 18.79 -8.41 31.05
N SER A 761 19.14 -8.83 29.83
CA SER A 761 18.51 -8.36 28.59
C SER A 761 17.00 -8.56 28.63
N GLY A 762 16.27 -7.67 27.98
CA GLY A 762 14.82 -7.76 27.95
C GLY A 762 14.15 -6.55 27.33
N VAL A 763 12.84 -6.57 27.37
CA VAL A 763 11.99 -5.52 26.80
C VAL A 763 11.19 -4.86 27.92
N ILE A 764 11.21 -3.54 27.98
CA ILE A 764 10.26 -2.77 28.79
C ILE A 764 9.17 -2.26 27.87
N LYS A 765 7.93 -2.61 28.21
CA LYS A 765 6.71 -2.00 27.63
C LYS A 765 6.02 -1.13 28.67
N ALA A 766 5.71 0.11 28.33
CA ALA A 766 5.16 1.06 29.29
C ALA A 766 4.04 1.93 28.67
N ARG A 767 3.01 2.19 29.48
CA ARG A 767 1.91 3.10 29.19
C ARG A 767 1.61 4.02 30.35
N THR A 768 1.10 5.20 30.06
CA THR A 768 0.52 6.12 31.06
C THR A 768 -0.99 5.88 31.13
N LEU A 769 -1.51 5.77 32.34
CA LEU A 769 -2.95 5.73 32.62
C LEU A 769 -3.33 6.97 33.42
N THR A 770 -4.28 7.77 32.93
CA THR A 770 -4.83 8.91 33.69
C THR A 770 -5.82 8.44 34.76
N ASP A 771 -6.05 9.28 35.78
CA ASP A 771 -7.07 9.03 36.77
C ASP A 771 -8.50 8.96 36.20
N SER A 772 -8.70 9.52 34.99
CA SER A 772 -9.94 9.39 34.20
C SER A 772 -10.07 8.12 33.40
N GLY A 773 -9.08 7.22 33.45
CA GLY A 773 -9.11 5.94 32.77
C GLY A 773 -8.60 5.94 31.31
N GLN A 774 -7.95 7.01 30.86
CA GLN A 774 -7.42 7.10 29.50
C GLN A 774 -5.98 6.56 29.43
N TRP A 775 -5.73 5.66 28.47
CA TRP A 775 -4.41 5.10 28.21
C TRP A 775 -3.66 5.91 27.15
N SER A 776 -2.34 6.01 27.32
CA SER A 776 -1.45 6.50 26.29
C SER A 776 -1.13 5.44 25.23
N ALA A 777 -0.49 5.86 24.13
CA ALA A 777 0.25 4.94 23.25
C ALA A 777 1.33 4.17 24.03
N LEU A 778 1.70 3.00 23.52
CA LEU A 778 2.73 2.13 24.09
C LEU A 778 4.13 2.64 23.74
N THR A 779 4.98 2.78 24.76
CA THR A 779 6.42 2.90 24.55
C THR A 779 7.06 1.54 24.82
N GLU A 780 7.83 1.05 23.86
CA GLU A 780 8.58 -0.19 23.94
C GLU A 780 10.06 0.11 23.76
N SER A 781 10.90 -0.44 24.63
CA SER A 781 12.35 -0.27 24.60
C SER A 781 13.05 -1.58 24.87
N TYR A 782 13.98 -1.94 24.01
CA TYR A 782 14.81 -3.14 24.08
C TYR A 782 16.14 -2.79 24.77
N PHE A 783 16.56 -3.65 25.69
CA PHE A 783 17.82 -3.53 26.40
C PHE A 783 18.61 -4.82 26.25
N SER A 784 19.86 -4.70 25.88
CA SER A 784 20.79 -5.83 25.83
C SER A 784 21.83 -5.66 26.94
N ILE A 785 21.96 -6.67 27.80
CA ILE A 785 23.03 -6.78 28.79
C ILE A 785 23.83 -8.02 28.44
N ALA A 786 24.80 -7.82 27.56
CA ALA A 786 25.59 -8.89 26.98
C ALA A 786 27.07 -8.49 26.92
N SER A 787 27.96 -9.44 27.16
CA SER A 787 29.39 -9.22 26.98
C SER A 787 29.75 -9.34 25.50
N PRO A 788 30.72 -8.55 24.98
CA PRO A 788 31.21 -8.73 23.63
C PRO A 788 31.70 -10.16 23.40
N ALA A 789 31.53 -10.67 22.19
CA ALA A 789 32.07 -11.97 21.82
C ALA A 789 33.63 -11.90 21.84
N ASP A 790 34.29 -12.95 22.28
CA ASP A 790 35.74 -13.12 22.20
C ASP A 790 36.09 -14.60 22.02
N ALA A 791 37.40 -14.90 21.82
CA ALA A 791 37.87 -16.26 21.65
C ALA A 791 37.70 -17.16 22.90
N GLY A 792 37.31 -16.59 24.04
CA GLY A 792 37.01 -17.32 25.27
C GLY A 792 35.55 -17.68 25.46
N ASN A 793 34.65 -16.93 24.85
CA ASN A 793 33.21 -17.09 25.04
C ASN A 793 32.42 -17.52 23.78
N LEU A 794 33.00 -17.40 22.57
CA LEU A 794 32.41 -17.82 21.31
C LEU A 794 33.30 -18.83 20.58
N LEU A 795 32.81 -19.99 20.29
CA LEU A 795 33.52 -21.02 19.53
C LEU A 795 32.74 -21.40 18.27
N VAL A 796 33.49 -21.65 17.17
CA VAL A 796 32.96 -22.38 16.02
C VAL A 796 33.04 -23.88 16.38
N THR A 797 31.90 -24.54 16.52
CA THR A 797 31.81 -25.95 16.89
C THR A 797 31.70 -26.87 15.69
N GLU A 798 31.09 -26.39 14.61
CA GLU A 798 30.95 -27.17 13.39
C GLU A 798 31.01 -26.27 12.16
N ILE A 799 31.66 -26.77 11.11
CA ILE A 799 31.62 -26.20 9.76
C ILE A 799 31.19 -27.33 8.83
N HIS A 800 29.96 -27.29 8.34
CA HIS A 800 29.46 -28.23 7.37
C HIS A 800 29.56 -27.62 5.98
N TYR A 801 30.66 -27.88 5.29
CA TYR A 801 30.95 -27.30 4.00
C TYR A 801 30.90 -28.38 2.91
N HIS A 802 30.26 -28.10 1.80
CA HIS A 802 30.12 -28.97 0.61
C HIS A 802 29.59 -30.37 0.97
N PRO A 803 28.40 -30.48 1.56
CA PRO A 803 27.81 -31.75 1.94
C PRO A 803 27.53 -32.65 0.73
N ALA A 804 27.29 -33.93 0.98
CA ALA A 804 26.80 -34.84 -0.06
C ALA A 804 25.40 -34.44 -0.54
N ASP A 805 25.06 -34.83 -1.77
CA ASP A 805 23.70 -34.60 -2.31
C ASP A 805 22.63 -35.19 -1.38
N ALA A 806 21.50 -34.49 -1.26
CA ALA A 806 20.35 -34.95 -0.47
C ALA A 806 19.92 -36.36 -0.90
N SER A 807 19.85 -37.28 0.04
CA SER A 807 19.65 -38.71 -0.26
C SER A 807 18.49 -39.35 0.51
N THR A 808 18.10 -38.76 1.64
CA THR A 808 16.98 -39.27 2.45
C THR A 808 15.67 -38.62 2.06
N ALA A 809 14.54 -39.31 2.29
CA ALA A 809 13.21 -38.74 2.01
C ALA A 809 12.97 -37.43 2.82
N GLY A 810 13.56 -37.29 4.00
CA GLY A 810 13.46 -36.09 4.82
C GLY A 810 14.23 -34.92 4.23
N GLU A 811 15.48 -35.13 3.78
CA GLU A 811 16.28 -34.12 3.11
C GLU A 811 15.62 -33.66 1.81
N LEU A 812 15.19 -34.58 0.95
CA LEU A 812 14.54 -34.27 -0.32
C LEU A 812 13.20 -33.50 -0.18
N THR A 813 12.59 -33.50 1.00
CA THR A 813 11.42 -32.64 1.29
C THR A 813 11.80 -31.22 1.67
N ILE A 814 13.05 -30.96 2.04
CA ILE A 814 13.57 -29.64 2.42
C ILE A 814 14.21 -28.99 1.19
N SER A 815 15.23 -29.63 0.61
CA SER A 815 15.87 -29.19 -0.64
C SER A 815 16.53 -30.35 -1.39
N THR A 816 16.64 -30.23 -2.71
CA THR A 816 17.45 -31.09 -3.54
C THR A 816 18.85 -30.53 -3.78
N ASN A 817 19.07 -29.26 -3.45
CA ASN A 817 20.37 -28.60 -3.56
C ASN A 817 21.21 -28.90 -2.31
N LYS A 818 22.38 -29.54 -2.49
CA LYS A 818 23.28 -29.86 -1.39
C LYS A 818 23.80 -28.62 -0.66
N ASP A 819 23.96 -27.50 -1.38
CA ASP A 819 24.53 -26.27 -0.81
C ASP A 819 23.57 -25.63 0.21
N ASP A 820 22.26 -25.95 0.17
CA ASP A 820 21.28 -25.53 1.16
C ASP A 820 21.47 -26.24 2.54
N TYR A 821 22.35 -27.21 2.61
CA TYR A 821 22.75 -27.91 3.84
C TYR A 821 24.13 -27.49 4.36
N GLU A 822 24.74 -26.47 3.75
CA GLU A 822 25.93 -25.85 4.31
C GLU A 822 25.57 -25.03 5.53
N PHE A 823 26.31 -25.19 6.61
CA PHE A 823 26.11 -24.39 7.81
C PHE A 823 27.39 -24.19 8.63
N LEU A 824 27.37 -23.18 9.45
CA LEU A 824 28.35 -22.92 10.49
C LEU A 824 27.62 -22.90 11.84
N GLU A 825 28.10 -23.72 12.79
CA GLU A 825 27.60 -23.72 14.16
C GLU A 825 28.50 -22.89 15.08
N LEU A 826 27.90 -21.93 15.78
CA LEU A 826 28.54 -21.12 16.80
C LEU A 826 28.00 -21.49 18.17
N LEU A 827 28.90 -21.74 19.12
CA LEU A 827 28.57 -22.05 20.51
C LEU A 827 29.01 -20.90 21.42
N ASN A 828 28.04 -20.32 22.15
CA ASN A 828 28.34 -19.50 23.30
C ASN A 828 28.76 -20.38 24.46
N THR A 829 30.02 -20.29 24.88
CA THR A 829 30.60 -21.06 25.99
C THR A 829 30.52 -20.35 27.34
N SER A 830 30.07 -19.12 27.36
CA SER A 830 29.81 -18.37 28.58
C SER A 830 28.47 -18.75 29.21
N GLY A 831 28.27 -18.41 30.46
CA GLY A 831 26.97 -18.53 31.12
C GLY A 831 26.05 -17.34 30.90
N ASN A 832 26.48 -16.35 30.12
CA ASN A 832 25.79 -15.08 29.86
C ASN A 832 25.49 -14.91 28.36
N GLU A 833 24.61 -13.98 28.01
CA GLU A 833 24.45 -13.55 26.64
C GLU A 833 25.71 -12.90 26.11
N ILE A 834 26.03 -13.08 24.83
CA ILE A 834 27.13 -12.42 24.13
C ILE A 834 26.58 -11.58 23.00
N ASP A 835 27.22 -10.42 22.78
CA ASP A 835 26.86 -9.49 21.70
C ASP A 835 27.73 -9.79 20.47
N LEU A 836 27.11 -10.04 19.35
CA LEU A 836 27.75 -10.30 18.04
C LEU A 836 27.63 -9.12 17.08
N SER A 837 27.06 -7.98 17.50
CA SER A 837 26.72 -6.86 16.62
C SER A 837 27.92 -6.27 15.86
N ASP A 838 29.10 -6.30 16.44
CA ASP A 838 30.35 -5.78 15.84
C ASP A 838 31.19 -6.87 15.16
N TYR A 839 30.65 -8.09 15.01
CA TYR A 839 31.38 -9.23 14.46
C TYR A 839 30.85 -9.58 13.06
N ASN A 840 31.79 -9.78 12.15
CA ASN A 840 31.52 -10.26 10.81
C ASN A 840 32.59 -11.28 10.36
N PHE A 841 32.20 -12.09 9.40
CA PHE A 841 33.14 -12.99 8.74
C PHE A 841 33.93 -12.19 7.72
N THR A 842 35.26 -12.04 7.94
CA THR A 842 36.12 -11.24 7.08
C THR A 842 36.68 -12.01 5.89
N ARG A 843 36.60 -13.34 5.90
CA ARG A 843 37.04 -14.25 4.83
C ARG A 843 36.34 -15.61 4.94
N GLY A 844 36.05 -16.23 3.80
CA GLY A 844 35.67 -17.64 3.70
C GLY A 844 34.17 -17.94 3.76
N LEU A 845 33.33 -16.93 4.03
CA LEU A 845 31.89 -17.05 3.99
C LEU A 845 31.34 -15.81 3.27
N ALA A 846 30.40 -16.02 2.37
CA ALA A 846 29.56 -14.99 1.80
C ALA A 846 28.14 -15.27 2.28
N PHE A 847 27.53 -14.30 2.95
CA PHE A 847 26.14 -14.37 3.39
C PHE A 847 25.28 -13.52 2.47
#